data_79c237bbfb0faad8d8c03be065390c8b
#
_entry.id   79c237bbfb0faad8d8c03be065390c8b
#
_cell.length_a   1.000
_cell.length_b   1.000
_cell.length_c   1.000
_cell.angle_alpha   90.00
_cell.angle_beta   90.00
_cell.angle_gamma   90.00
#
_symmetry.space_group_name_H-M   'P 1'
#
loop_
_entity.id
_entity.type
_entity.pdbx_description
1 polymer ?
#
loop_
_entity_poly.entity_id
_entity_poly.type
_entity_poly.pdbx_seq_one_letter_code
_entity_poly.pdbx_strand_id
1 'polypeptide(L)'
;MNPNFLQTPIEYLKGVGPNRADLLKKELGIFTFQDLLNLFPNRYLDRTQYYKIKDLQRNSADVQVIGRITHLKTVDQKRGKRLVATFKDANGMMELIWFRGHKWIKENLKLNETYVAFGKTNFYNGTFSMPHPDLELLKEHQSKLRSALQPIYPSTEKLSNSGITNRVVSGLMEQLFLELKKSFVETLSPGILEELQLMPKSKAILNIHFPENGEELAKAIYRLKFEELFFIQLQLLIKNLVHKSKIKGYPFTTIGTNFNSFYKEHLPFDLTGAQKRVIKEIRNDLGSNAQMNRLLQGDVGSGKTIVALLSMLIAIDNGFQACLMAPTEILSVQHYSGLSELCKPLKISISILTGSTKTSIRREIHESLENGQLNILIGTHALLEDKVKFKNLGLAIIDEQHRFGVAQRSKLWHKNKYPPHILVMTATPIPRTLAMSVYGDLDISVIDELPPGRKDIKTVHRYDSNRLKVFKFIKDQTDLGRQVYIVYPLIQESEVLDYKDLMDGHESISREFPQPKYQISIVHGKMKPADKEFEMNRFIKGETQIMVATTVIEVGVNVPNASVMVIESAERFGLSQLHQLRGRVGRGAEQSYCILMTSHKLSADAKTRLETMTGTSDGFEIAEVDLKLRGPGDMMGTQQSGVLNLRIADIVKDTHILKIARSYARQTLEKDPSLILPKNSAIKNTYGQIAKYRNIWNYIS
;
A
#
# COMPACT_ATOMS: atom_id res chain seq x y z
N MET A 1 -1.65 25.02 30.67
CA MET A 1 -2.97 24.36 30.48
C MET A 1 -3.07 23.18 31.43
N ASN A 2 -4.20 23.02 32.14
CA ASN A 2 -4.42 21.76 32.86
C ASN A 2 -4.38 20.63 31.83
N PRO A 3 -3.45 19.65 31.89
CA PRO A 3 -3.32 18.60 30.86
C PRO A 3 -4.59 17.77 30.72
N ASN A 4 -5.52 17.88 31.63
CA ASN A 4 -6.80 17.18 31.60
C ASN A 4 -7.91 17.91 30.82
N PHE A 5 -7.75 19.19 30.42
CA PHE A 5 -8.84 19.94 29.78
C PHE A 5 -9.29 19.34 28.47
N LEU A 6 -8.35 18.94 27.63
CA LEU A 6 -8.67 18.31 26.33
C LEU A 6 -9.28 16.89 26.45
N GLN A 7 -9.15 16.28 27.65
CA GLN A 7 -9.78 14.98 27.95
C GLN A 7 -11.19 15.14 28.55
N THR A 8 -11.69 16.37 28.66
CA THR A 8 -13.07 16.62 29.08
C THR A 8 -14.05 15.96 28.13
N PRO A 9 -15.05 15.22 28.63
CA PRO A 9 -16.06 14.60 27.79
C PRO A 9 -16.84 15.62 26.95
N ILE A 10 -17.21 15.27 25.74
CA ILE A 10 -17.82 16.18 24.76
C ILE A 10 -19.17 16.77 25.22
N GLU A 11 -19.87 16.08 26.08
CA GLU A 11 -21.16 16.53 26.66
C GLU A 11 -21.07 17.82 27.49
N TYR A 12 -19.87 18.15 27.99
CA TYR A 12 -19.65 19.39 28.75
C TYR A 12 -19.41 20.62 27.86
N LEU A 13 -19.28 20.43 26.55
CA LEU A 13 -19.16 21.55 25.63
C LEU A 13 -20.52 22.26 25.46
N LYS A 14 -20.49 23.57 25.62
CA LYS A 14 -21.72 24.39 25.45
C LYS A 14 -22.32 24.16 24.06
N GLY A 15 -23.60 23.74 24.04
CA GLY A 15 -24.31 23.40 22.79
C GLY A 15 -24.35 21.90 22.48
N VAL A 16 -23.66 21.07 23.26
CA VAL A 16 -23.70 19.60 23.16
C VAL A 16 -24.51 19.05 24.33
N GLY A 17 -25.79 18.77 24.12
CA GLY A 17 -26.60 18.03 25.09
C GLY A 17 -26.41 16.52 24.99
N PRO A 18 -26.94 15.71 25.93
CA PRO A 18 -26.74 14.25 25.96
C PRO A 18 -27.03 13.55 24.64
N ASN A 19 -28.15 13.88 24.00
CA ASN A 19 -28.56 13.26 22.73
C ASN A 19 -27.57 13.56 21.57
N ARG A 20 -27.03 14.79 21.51
CA ARG A 20 -26.00 15.15 20.52
C ARG A 20 -24.68 14.48 20.84
N ALA A 21 -24.29 14.39 22.10
CA ALA A 21 -23.09 13.69 22.52
C ALA A 21 -23.12 12.23 22.10
N ASP A 22 -24.23 11.53 22.33
CA ASP A 22 -24.39 10.13 21.93
C ASP A 22 -24.28 9.93 20.41
N LEU A 23 -24.84 10.84 19.62
CA LEU A 23 -24.70 10.79 18.17
C LEU A 23 -23.28 11.06 17.70
N LEU A 24 -22.58 12.05 18.27
CA LEU A 24 -21.19 12.35 17.96
C LEU A 24 -20.28 11.19 18.34
N LYS A 25 -20.50 10.53 19.48
CA LYS A 25 -19.76 9.35 19.93
C LYS A 25 -19.95 8.16 18.98
N LYS A 26 -21.20 7.87 18.59
CA LYS A 26 -21.55 6.70 17.76
C LYS A 26 -21.15 6.85 16.29
N GLU A 27 -21.36 8.02 15.72
CA GLU A 27 -21.22 8.25 14.28
C GLU A 27 -19.82 8.75 13.89
N LEU A 28 -19.15 9.53 14.74
CA LEU A 28 -17.84 10.13 14.46
C LEU A 28 -16.73 9.73 15.44
N GLY A 29 -17.04 8.94 16.47
CA GLY A 29 -16.08 8.54 17.49
C GLY A 29 -15.56 9.71 18.34
N ILE A 30 -16.35 10.78 18.51
CA ILE A 30 -15.98 11.97 19.28
C ILE A 30 -16.44 11.81 20.72
N PHE A 31 -15.54 11.50 21.63
CA PHE A 31 -15.80 11.31 23.06
C PHE A 31 -15.36 12.51 23.89
N THR A 32 -14.29 13.19 23.47
CA THR A 32 -13.63 14.26 24.23
C THR A 32 -13.47 15.53 23.40
N PHE A 33 -13.08 16.63 24.05
CA PHE A 33 -12.70 17.87 23.37
C PHE A 33 -11.52 17.66 22.41
N GLN A 34 -10.57 16.76 22.77
CA GLN A 34 -9.46 16.40 21.90
C GLN A 34 -9.94 15.72 20.61
N ASP A 35 -10.97 14.86 20.69
CA ASP A 35 -11.49 14.19 19.50
C ASP A 35 -12.19 15.19 18.58
N LEU A 36 -12.95 16.14 19.15
CA LEU A 36 -13.57 17.21 18.34
C LEU A 36 -12.50 18.08 17.69
N LEU A 37 -11.45 18.49 18.42
CA LEU A 37 -10.34 19.28 17.87
C LEU A 37 -9.61 18.58 16.73
N ASN A 38 -9.56 17.25 16.76
CA ASN A 38 -8.94 16.42 15.75
C ASN A 38 -9.91 15.99 14.63
N LEU A 39 -11.15 16.49 14.61
CA LEU A 39 -12.06 16.32 13.51
C LEU A 39 -11.68 17.30 12.39
N PHE A 40 -10.74 16.92 11.56
CA PHE A 40 -10.27 17.79 10.49
C PHE A 40 -11.28 17.89 9.34
N PRO A 41 -11.42 19.08 8.68
CA PRO A 41 -12.29 19.24 7.53
C PRO A 41 -11.84 18.37 6.34
N ASN A 42 -12.80 17.81 5.63
CA ASN A 42 -12.53 17.03 4.41
C ASN A 42 -12.19 17.94 3.20
N ARG A 43 -12.79 19.12 3.17
CA ARG A 43 -12.59 20.12 2.11
C ARG A 43 -12.94 21.51 2.62
N TYR A 44 -12.58 22.50 1.83
CA TYR A 44 -12.90 23.90 2.10
C TYR A 44 -13.68 24.48 0.93
N LEU A 45 -14.67 25.30 1.25
CA LEU A 45 -15.44 26.04 0.27
C LEU A 45 -14.91 27.48 0.25
N ASP A 46 -14.44 27.91 -0.93
CA ASP A 46 -14.06 29.30 -1.13
C ASP A 46 -15.32 30.16 -1.26
N ARG A 47 -15.54 31.03 -0.27
CA ARG A 47 -16.64 31.99 -0.26
C ARG A 47 -16.18 33.43 -0.55
N THR A 48 -14.98 33.60 -1.10
CA THR A 48 -14.50 34.93 -1.52
C THR A 48 -14.98 35.34 -2.88
N GLN A 49 -15.32 34.38 -3.72
CA GLN A 49 -15.71 34.62 -5.12
C GLN A 49 -17.24 34.70 -5.26
N TYR A 50 -17.70 35.82 -5.80
CA TYR A 50 -19.09 36.00 -6.19
C TYR A 50 -19.20 35.92 -7.70
N TYR A 51 -20.08 35.02 -8.16
CA TYR A 51 -20.36 34.84 -9.57
C TYR A 51 -21.59 35.62 -9.98
N LYS A 52 -21.60 36.15 -11.20
CA LYS A 52 -22.82 36.65 -11.83
C LYS A 52 -23.57 35.51 -12.48
N ILE A 53 -24.91 35.55 -12.46
CA ILE A 53 -25.75 34.46 -13.01
C ILE A 53 -25.39 34.18 -14.49
N LYS A 54 -25.08 35.19 -15.27
CA LYS A 54 -24.69 35.05 -16.68
C LYS A 54 -23.36 34.28 -16.89
N ASP A 55 -22.45 34.33 -15.90
CA ASP A 55 -21.10 33.76 -15.99
C ASP A 55 -21.05 32.32 -15.41
N LEU A 56 -22.19 31.78 -14.96
CA LEU A 56 -22.28 30.44 -14.44
C LEU A 56 -22.00 29.40 -15.53
N GLN A 57 -21.15 28.43 -15.22
CA GLN A 57 -20.84 27.33 -16.13
C GLN A 57 -21.85 26.17 -15.94
N ARG A 58 -22.07 25.38 -17.00
CA ARG A 58 -22.97 24.22 -16.98
C ARG A 58 -22.39 23.00 -16.24
N ASN A 59 -21.35 23.18 -15.45
CA ASN A 59 -20.81 22.19 -14.54
C ASN A 59 -21.51 22.30 -13.17
N SER A 60 -21.73 21.20 -12.49
CA SER A 60 -22.34 21.14 -11.15
C SER A 60 -21.37 21.65 -10.06
N ALA A 61 -20.97 22.91 -10.10
CA ALA A 61 -20.05 23.52 -9.15
C ALA A 61 -20.82 24.20 -7.99
N ASP A 62 -20.18 24.26 -6.83
CA ASP A 62 -20.62 25.11 -5.71
C ASP A 62 -20.28 26.56 -6.04
N VAL A 63 -21.29 27.42 -6.10
CA VAL A 63 -21.11 28.85 -6.46
C VAL A 63 -21.82 29.76 -5.46
N GLN A 64 -21.32 31.00 -5.36
CA GLN A 64 -21.92 32.05 -4.54
C GLN A 64 -22.39 33.19 -5.44
N VAL A 65 -23.66 33.54 -5.33
CA VAL A 65 -24.33 34.55 -6.16
C VAL A 65 -25.03 35.56 -5.28
N ILE A 66 -24.84 36.86 -5.57
CA ILE A 66 -25.60 37.96 -4.94
C ILE A 66 -26.77 38.32 -5.83
N GLY A 67 -27.94 38.37 -5.27
CA GLY A 67 -29.18 38.73 -6.01
C GLY A 67 -30.37 38.99 -5.10
N ARG A 68 -31.51 39.25 -5.72
CA ARG A 68 -32.77 39.50 -5.02
C ARG A 68 -33.80 38.43 -5.37
N ILE A 69 -34.58 38.03 -4.37
CA ILE A 69 -35.73 37.17 -4.57
C ILE A 69 -36.93 38.03 -5.00
N THR A 70 -37.35 37.88 -6.26
CA THR A 70 -38.43 38.70 -6.85
C THR A 70 -39.78 37.98 -6.81
N HIS A 71 -39.79 36.66 -6.82
CA HIS A 71 -41.05 35.90 -6.88
C HIS A 71 -40.92 34.58 -6.13
N LEU A 72 -42.00 34.14 -5.47
CA LEU A 72 -42.09 32.85 -4.78
C LEU A 72 -43.33 32.10 -5.29
N LYS A 73 -43.15 30.88 -5.77
CA LYS A 73 -44.23 29.99 -6.19
C LYS A 73 -44.11 28.61 -5.54
N THR A 74 -45.23 28.05 -5.16
CA THR A 74 -45.29 26.66 -4.74
C THR A 74 -45.78 25.84 -5.94
N VAL A 75 -45.01 24.80 -6.31
CA VAL A 75 -45.32 23.94 -7.46
C VAL A 75 -45.65 22.54 -6.95
N ASP A 76 -46.81 22.04 -7.34
CA ASP A 76 -47.22 20.67 -7.02
C ASP A 76 -46.46 19.66 -7.90
N GLN A 77 -46.04 18.54 -7.30
CA GLN A 77 -45.39 17.42 -7.98
C GLN A 77 -46.12 16.12 -7.69
N LYS A 78 -45.89 15.08 -8.50
CA LYS A 78 -46.48 13.72 -8.31
C LYS A 78 -46.24 13.15 -6.89
N ARG A 79 -45.22 13.58 -6.19
CA ARG A 79 -44.87 13.18 -4.80
C ARG A 79 -44.54 14.40 -3.94
N GLY A 80 -45.52 15.29 -3.68
CA GLY A 80 -45.34 16.42 -2.76
C GLY A 80 -45.27 17.78 -3.44
N LYS A 81 -44.93 18.82 -2.65
CA LYS A 81 -44.84 20.22 -3.10
C LYS A 81 -43.41 20.70 -3.03
N ARG A 82 -42.98 21.54 -3.98
CA ARG A 82 -41.71 22.24 -3.94
C ARG A 82 -41.88 23.75 -3.91
N LEU A 83 -41.08 24.46 -3.17
CA LEU A 83 -41.01 25.91 -3.21
C LEU A 83 -39.96 26.32 -4.24
N VAL A 84 -40.30 27.25 -5.13
CA VAL A 84 -39.39 27.81 -6.13
C VAL A 84 -39.37 29.31 -5.97
N ALA A 85 -38.18 29.89 -5.81
CA ALA A 85 -37.96 31.32 -5.79
C ALA A 85 -37.25 31.76 -7.05
N THR A 86 -37.72 32.85 -7.68
CA THR A 86 -37.00 33.50 -8.77
C THR A 86 -35.95 34.44 -8.16
N PHE A 87 -34.70 34.16 -8.45
CA PHE A 87 -33.51 34.90 -7.96
C PHE A 87 -32.87 35.65 -9.11
N LYS A 88 -32.72 36.97 -8.98
CA LYS A 88 -32.20 37.84 -10.03
C LYS A 88 -30.99 38.64 -9.53
N ASP A 89 -29.99 38.75 -10.38
CA ASP A 89 -28.92 39.77 -10.30
C ASP A 89 -29.14 40.81 -11.39
N ALA A 90 -28.14 41.70 -11.56
CA ALA A 90 -28.21 42.74 -12.61
C ALA A 90 -28.13 42.16 -14.03
N ASN A 91 -27.72 40.92 -14.22
CA ASN A 91 -27.33 40.40 -15.54
C ASN A 91 -28.03 39.05 -15.89
N GLY A 92 -28.85 38.50 -14.99
CA GLY A 92 -29.55 37.23 -15.26
C GLY A 92 -30.54 36.83 -14.19
N MET A 93 -31.13 35.67 -14.39
CA MET A 93 -32.04 35.07 -13.42
C MET A 93 -31.81 33.57 -13.31
N MET A 94 -32.04 33.03 -12.11
CA MET A 94 -32.02 31.60 -11.81
C MET A 94 -33.12 31.22 -10.83
N GLU A 95 -33.38 29.92 -10.66
CA GLU A 95 -34.36 29.41 -9.71
C GLU A 95 -33.64 28.85 -8.45
N LEU A 96 -34.15 29.22 -7.27
CA LEU A 96 -33.81 28.57 -6.00
C LEU A 96 -34.91 27.60 -5.64
N ILE A 97 -34.57 26.34 -5.33
CA ILE A 97 -35.58 25.27 -5.23
C ILE A 97 -35.45 24.56 -3.87
N TRP A 98 -36.56 24.41 -3.16
CA TRP A 98 -36.65 23.62 -1.92
C TRP A 98 -37.69 22.51 -2.05
N PHE A 99 -37.28 21.28 -1.80
CA PHE A 99 -38.16 20.10 -1.81
C PHE A 99 -38.67 19.77 -0.41
N ARG A 100 -38.07 20.31 0.65
CA ARG A 100 -38.45 20.10 2.07
C ARG A 100 -38.43 21.43 2.81
N GLY A 101 -39.21 21.53 3.92
CA GLY A 101 -39.23 22.72 4.77
C GLY A 101 -39.90 23.96 4.14
N HIS A 102 -40.64 23.83 3.04
CA HIS A 102 -41.15 24.92 2.23
C HIS A 102 -42.06 25.90 2.97
N LYS A 103 -42.82 25.47 4.00
CA LYS A 103 -43.67 26.36 4.79
C LYS A 103 -42.82 27.34 5.59
N TRP A 104 -41.89 26.81 6.39
CA TRP A 104 -41.02 27.62 7.23
C TRP A 104 -40.10 28.55 6.40
N ILE A 105 -39.59 28.06 5.27
CA ILE A 105 -38.74 28.86 4.37
C ILE A 105 -39.57 30.01 3.77
N LYS A 106 -40.83 29.77 3.33
CA LYS A 106 -41.71 30.80 2.76
C LYS A 106 -42.04 31.89 3.77
N GLU A 107 -42.21 31.55 5.05
CA GLU A 107 -42.47 32.50 6.14
C GLU A 107 -41.29 33.39 6.49
N ASN A 108 -40.06 32.88 6.32
CA ASN A 108 -38.84 33.60 6.68
C ASN A 108 -38.16 34.34 5.53
N LEU A 109 -38.51 34.08 4.27
CA LEU A 109 -37.97 34.76 3.12
C LEU A 109 -38.66 36.13 2.90
N LYS A 110 -37.82 37.17 2.79
CA LYS A 110 -38.30 38.53 2.47
C LYS A 110 -38.13 38.80 0.99
N LEU A 111 -39.21 39.19 0.33
CA LEU A 111 -39.19 39.59 -1.10
C LEU A 111 -38.44 40.92 -1.26
N ASN A 112 -37.74 41.07 -2.40
CA ASN A 112 -37.02 42.27 -2.80
C ASN A 112 -35.81 42.65 -1.92
N GLU A 113 -35.51 41.86 -0.89
CA GLU A 113 -34.22 41.99 -0.16
C GLU A 113 -33.08 41.32 -0.93
N THR A 114 -31.88 41.82 -0.70
CA THR A 114 -30.65 41.26 -1.34
C THR A 114 -30.10 40.14 -0.48
N TYR A 115 -29.97 38.99 -1.10
CA TYR A 115 -29.43 37.77 -0.47
C TYR A 115 -28.09 37.35 -1.14
N VAL A 116 -27.28 36.67 -0.38
CA VAL A 116 -26.20 35.83 -0.86
C VAL A 116 -26.71 34.39 -0.92
N ALA A 117 -26.80 33.81 -2.11
CA ALA A 117 -27.19 32.43 -2.32
C ALA A 117 -25.92 31.59 -2.60
N PHE A 118 -25.73 30.52 -1.82
CA PHE A 118 -24.63 29.58 -2.00
C PHE A 118 -25.15 28.14 -2.18
N GLY A 119 -24.64 27.42 -3.18
CA GLY A 119 -25.00 26.03 -3.43
C GLY A 119 -24.55 25.53 -4.81
N LYS A 120 -24.85 24.25 -5.06
CA LYS A 120 -24.62 23.65 -6.38
C LYS A 120 -25.63 24.13 -7.40
N THR A 121 -25.15 24.43 -8.58
CA THR A 121 -26.02 24.81 -9.70
C THR A 121 -26.27 23.63 -10.61
N ASN A 122 -27.52 23.50 -11.06
CA ASN A 122 -27.93 22.63 -12.13
C ASN A 122 -28.49 23.47 -13.29
N PHE A 123 -28.24 23.01 -14.52
CA PHE A 123 -28.79 23.67 -15.72
C PHE A 123 -29.81 22.76 -16.38
N TYR A 124 -31.07 23.21 -16.47
CA TYR A 124 -32.13 22.45 -17.08
C TYR A 124 -33.09 23.40 -17.81
N ASN A 125 -33.53 23.04 -19.02
CA ASN A 125 -34.45 23.82 -19.87
C ASN A 125 -34.03 25.31 -20.01
N GLY A 126 -32.76 25.59 -20.23
CA GLY A 126 -32.28 26.95 -20.46
C GLY A 126 -32.11 27.80 -19.20
N THR A 127 -32.43 27.28 -18.01
CA THR A 127 -32.38 28.04 -16.76
C THR A 127 -31.48 27.35 -15.75
N PHE A 128 -30.65 28.14 -15.04
CA PHE A 128 -29.93 27.65 -13.89
C PHE A 128 -30.87 27.49 -12.68
N SER A 129 -30.67 26.45 -11.92
CA SER A 129 -31.36 26.25 -10.66
C SER A 129 -30.36 25.85 -9.57
N MET A 130 -30.65 26.24 -8.31
CA MET A 130 -29.88 25.90 -7.13
C MET A 130 -30.79 25.21 -6.12
N PRO A 131 -30.68 23.87 -5.99
CA PRO A 131 -31.44 23.10 -5.01
C PRO A 131 -30.96 23.34 -3.60
N HIS A 132 -31.87 23.59 -2.66
CA HIS A 132 -31.58 23.80 -1.25
C HIS A 132 -30.40 24.75 -0.98
N PRO A 133 -30.43 26.01 -1.53
CA PRO A 133 -29.37 26.96 -1.31
C PRO A 133 -29.25 27.35 0.16
N ASP A 134 -28.01 27.63 0.58
CA ASP A 134 -27.74 28.36 1.82
C ASP A 134 -27.97 29.86 1.51
N LEU A 135 -28.94 30.49 2.19
CA LEU A 135 -29.33 31.88 1.95
C LEU A 135 -29.05 32.73 3.18
N GLU A 136 -28.43 33.89 2.96
CA GLU A 136 -28.19 34.89 3.98
C GLU A 136 -28.49 36.28 3.42
N LEU A 137 -29.06 37.16 4.26
CA LEU A 137 -29.19 38.58 3.90
C LEU A 137 -27.81 39.18 3.70
N LEU A 138 -27.62 39.96 2.65
CA LEU A 138 -26.31 40.58 2.34
C LEU A 138 -25.76 41.39 3.52
N LYS A 139 -26.61 42.13 4.24
CA LYS A 139 -26.24 42.89 5.43
C LYS A 139 -25.68 42.00 6.56
N GLU A 140 -26.33 40.86 6.81
CA GLU A 140 -25.88 39.89 7.83
C GLU A 140 -24.59 39.18 7.38
N HIS A 141 -24.49 38.88 6.09
CA HIS A 141 -23.30 38.28 5.49
C HIS A 141 -22.06 39.18 5.63
N GLN A 142 -22.23 40.48 5.38
CA GLN A 142 -21.15 41.47 5.50
C GLN A 142 -20.75 41.76 6.95
N SER A 143 -21.65 41.62 7.92
CA SER A 143 -21.38 41.87 9.36
C SER A 143 -20.62 40.72 10.03
N LYS A 144 -20.62 39.54 9.45
CA LYS A 144 -19.91 38.37 9.98
C LYS A 144 -18.50 38.33 9.42
N LEU A 145 -17.50 38.50 10.29
CA LEU A 145 -16.09 38.18 10.00
C LEU A 145 -15.97 36.67 9.74
N ARG A 146 -16.24 36.26 8.53
CA ARG A 146 -16.05 34.86 8.13
C ARG A 146 -14.70 34.65 7.48
N SER A 147 -14.07 33.55 7.83
CA SER A 147 -12.93 33.01 7.09
C SER A 147 -13.29 32.89 5.62
N ALA A 148 -12.39 33.36 4.75
CA ALA A 148 -12.51 33.27 3.30
C ALA A 148 -12.79 31.84 2.80
N LEU A 149 -12.28 30.87 3.54
CA LEU A 149 -12.40 29.43 3.28
C LEU A 149 -13.23 28.78 4.38
N GLN A 150 -14.43 28.30 4.04
CA GLN A 150 -15.31 27.63 5.00
C GLN A 150 -14.99 26.14 5.10
N PRO A 151 -14.64 25.61 6.27
CA PRO A 151 -14.39 24.18 6.47
C PRO A 151 -15.68 23.36 6.33
N ILE A 152 -15.58 22.21 5.66
CA ILE A 152 -16.63 21.19 5.57
C ILE A 152 -16.14 19.94 6.29
N TYR A 153 -16.80 19.66 7.41
CA TYR A 153 -16.49 18.51 8.26
C TYR A 153 -17.10 17.20 7.78
N PRO A 154 -16.53 16.04 8.11
CA PRO A 154 -17.14 14.75 7.93
C PRO A 154 -18.53 14.69 8.56
N SER A 155 -19.50 14.08 7.88
CA SER A 155 -20.86 13.91 8.37
C SER A 155 -21.48 12.62 7.84
N THR A 156 -22.50 12.09 8.53
CA THR A 156 -23.30 10.95 8.10
C THR A 156 -24.74 11.39 7.85
N GLU A 157 -25.50 10.61 7.09
CA GLU A 157 -26.93 10.89 6.87
C GLU A 157 -27.70 10.99 8.18
N LYS A 158 -27.35 10.16 9.17
CA LYS A 158 -27.98 10.12 10.48
C LYS A 158 -27.75 11.39 11.27
N LEU A 159 -26.53 11.93 11.25
CA LEU A 159 -26.20 13.22 11.85
C LEU A 159 -26.98 14.35 11.20
N SER A 160 -27.00 14.39 9.87
CA SER A 160 -27.70 15.41 9.10
C SER A 160 -29.21 15.38 9.37
N ASN A 161 -29.83 14.19 9.41
CA ASN A 161 -31.25 14.00 9.71
C ASN A 161 -31.60 14.35 11.16
N SER A 162 -30.63 14.25 12.08
CA SER A 162 -30.79 14.64 13.50
C SER A 162 -30.44 16.13 13.77
N GLY A 163 -30.25 16.92 12.70
CA GLY A 163 -29.97 18.36 12.82
C GLY A 163 -28.52 18.71 13.16
N ILE A 164 -27.59 17.74 13.18
CA ILE A 164 -26.15 18.00 13.36
C ILE A 164 -25.55 18.25 11.96
N THR A 165 -25.74 19.46 11.48
CA THR A 165 -25.24 19.93 10.19
C THR A 165 -23.82 20.48 10.31
N ASN A 166 -23.16 20.73 9.17
CA ASN A 166 -21.82 21.38 9.15
C ASN A 166 -21.80 22.71 9.94
N ARG A 167 -22.88 23.48 9.89
CA ARG A 167 -23.02 24.73 10.65
C ARG A 167 -22.98 24.49 12.16
N VAL A 168 -23.62 23.41 12.63
CA VAL A 168 -23.62 23.05 14.06
C VAL A 168 -22.21 22.63 14.47
N VAL A 169 -21.54 21.78 13.68
CA VAL A 169 -20.16 21.34 13.96
C VAL A 169 -19.19 22.53 13.98
N SER A 170 -19.29 23.44 13.03
CA SER A 170 -18.47 24.68 13.02
C SER A 170 -18.72 25.53 14.26
N GLY A 171 -19.99 25.69 14.69
CA GLY A 171 -20.30 26.43 15.93
C GLY A 171 -19.77 25.77 17.19
N LEU A 172 -19.78 24.43 17.25
CA LEU A 172 -19.15 23.69 18.37
C LEU A 172 -17.62 23.87 18.36
N MET A 173 -17.01 23.92 17.18
CA MET A 173 -15.59 24.18 17.05
C MET A 173 -15.23 25.61 17.52
N GLU A 174 -16.01 26.62 17.12
CA GLU A 174 -15.84 28.00 17.60
C GLU A 174 -15.96 28.07 19.12
N GLN A 175 -16.95 27.41 19.71
CA GLN A 175 -17.16 27.36 21.16
C GLN A 175 -15.96 26.71 21.87
N LEU A 176 -15.45 25.59 21.32
CA LEU A 176 -14.26 24.91 21.85
C LEU A 176 -13.03 25.83 21.84
N PHE A 177 -12.80 26.57 20.75
CA PHE A 177 -11.66 27.49 20.64
C PHE A 177 -11.78 28.71 21.61
N LEU A 178 -13.00 29.16 21.92
CA LEU A 178 -13.21 30.20 22.95
C LEU A 178 -12.80 29.70 24.35
N GLU A 179 -13.09 28.44 24.66
CA GLU A 179 -12.73 27.83 25.94
C GLU A 179 -11.24 27.48 26.05
N LEU A 180 -10.59 27.16 24.94
CA LEU A 180 -9.16 26.76 24.86
C LEU A 180 -8.16 27.91 25.15
N LYS A 181 -8.59 29.18 25.25
CA LYS A 181 -7.70 30.35 25.43
C LYS A 181 -6.46 30.38 24.53
N LYS A 182 -6.56 29.78 23.35
CA LYS A 182 -5.56 29.79 22.22
C LYS A 182 -4.16 29.22 22.53
N SER A 183 -3.91 28.50 23.61
CA SER A 183 -2.59 27.96 23.89
C SER A 183 -2.52 26.44 23.73
N PHE A 184 -1.82 25.99 22.71
CA PHE A 184 -1.47 24.58 22.51
C PHE A 184 0.01 24.37 22.85
N VAL A 185 0.31 23.27 23.52
CA VAL A 185 1.68 22.87 23.78
C VAL A 185 2.32 22.40 22.46
N GLU A 186 3.51 22.92 22.15
CA GLU A 186 4.27 22.50 20.98
C GLU A 186 4.72 21.04 21.15
N THR A 187 4.73 20.30 20.04
CA THR A 187 4.98 18.85 19.99
C THR A 187 6.32 18.50 19.36
N LEU A 188 6.90 19.40 18.59
CA LEU A 188 8.18 19.22 17.91
C LEU A 188 9.27 20.03 18.59
N SER A 189 10.53 19.67 18.36
CA SER A 189 11.68 20.44 18.85
C SER A 189 11.85 21.77 18.09
N PRO A 190 12.37 22.82 18.75
CA PRO A 190 12.63 24.10 18.08
C PRO A 190 13.47 23.97 16.82
N GLY A 191 14.52 23.14 16.84
CA GLY A 191 15.37 22.92 15.68
C GLY A 191 14.63 22.37 14.46
N ILE A 192 13.69 21.42 14.66
CA ILE A 192 12.87 20.90 13.55
C ILE A 192 11.95 21.99 12.98
N LEU A 193 11.37 22.81 13.86
CA LEU A 193 10.49 23.92 13.44
C LEU A 193 11.24 24.93 12.60
N GLU A 194 12.44 25.32 13.00
CA GLU A 194 13.28 26.29 12.32
C GLU A 194 13.82 25.77 10.98
N GLU A 195 14.43 24.57 10.98
CA GLU A 195 15.03 23.98 9.78
C GLU A 195 14.01 23.73 8.66
N LEU A 196 12.80 23.31 9.03
CA LEU A 196 11.72 23.03 8.07
C LEU A 196 10.74 24.21 7.90
N GLN A 197 10.97 25.32 8.57
CA GLN A 197 10.10 26.50 8.57
C GLN A 197 8.63 26.13 8.84
N LEU A 198 8.42 25.25 9.82
CA LEU A 198 7.08 24.75 10.16
C LEU A 198 6.31 25.78 11.01
N MET A 199 5.04 25.90 10.67
CA MET A 199 4.10 26.72 11.47
C MET A 199 4.01 26.18 12.90
N PRO A 200 3.96 27.03 13.95
CA PRO A 200 3.71 26.61 15.32
C PRO A 200 2.37 25.87 15.45
N LYS A 201 2.30 24.85 16.31
CA LYS A 201 1.12 23.99 16.45
C LYS A 201 -0.17 24.76 16.71
N SER A 202 -0.11 25.76 17.60
CA SER A 202 -1.28 26.59 17.91
C SER A 202 -1.85 27.31 16.68
N LYS A 203 -0.97 27.87 15.84
CA LYS A 203 -1.37 28.52 14.60
C LYS A 203 -1.87 27.51 13.55
N ALA A 204 -1.26 26.32 13.48
CA ALA A 204 -1.67 25.27 12.56
C ALA A 204 -3.07 24.73 12.88
N ILE A 205 -3.34 24.43 14.14
CA ILE A 205 -4.66 23.98 14.60
C ILE A 205 -5.73 25.06 14.40
N LEU A 206 -5.38 26.32 14.60
CA LEU A 206 -6.33 27.41 14.33
C LEU A 206 -6.63 27.51 12.84
N ASN A 207 -5.60 27.53 11.98
CA ASN A 207 -5.77 27.72 10.55
C ASN A 207 -6.41 26.53 9.84
N ILE A 208 -6.35 25.31 10.37
CA ILE A 208 -7.06 24.18 9.76
C ILE A 208 -8.58 24.29 9.98
N HIS A 209 -9.04 24.89 11.08
CA HIS A 209 -10.46 25.08 11.37
C HIS A 209 -10.98 26.45 10.94
N PHE A 210 -10.14 27.48 10.99
CA PHE A 210 -10.45 28.88 10.66
C PHE A 210 -9.33 29.47 9.81
N PRO A 211 -9.19 29.04 8.55
CA PRO A 211 -8.09 29.50 7.70
C PRO A 211 -8.21 30.98 7.38
N GLU A 212 -7.11 31.70 7.56
CA GLU A 212 -7.01 33.13 7.19
C GLU A 212 -7.02 33.30 5.66
N ASN A 213 -6.28 32.41 4.98
CA ASN A 213 -6.19 32.36 3.51
C ASN A 213 -5.71 30.98 3.06
N GLY A 214 -5.63 30.75 1.74
CA GLY A 214 -5.22 29.45 1.18
C GLY A 214 -3.75 29.09 1.46
N GLU A 215 -2.85 30.07 1.54
CA GLU A 215 -1.43 29.85 1.81
C GLU A 215 -1.21 29.40 3.26
N GLU A 216 -1.80 30.09 4.22
CA GLU A 216 -1.71 29.71 5.65
C GLU A 216 -2.38 28.36 5.91
N LEU A 217 -3.50 28.06 5.22
CA LEU A 217 -4.11 26.75 5.25
C LEU A 217 -3.18 25.66 4.75
N ALA A 218 -2.50 25.87 3.63
CA ALA A 218 -1.55 24.90 3.07
C ALA A 218 -0.38 24.64 4.04
N LYS A 219 0.17 25.68 4.68
CA LYS A 219 1.21 25.57 5.72
C LYS A 219 0.69 24.80 6.95
N ALA A 220 -0.55 25.05 7.37
CA ALA A 220 -1.17 24.35 8.50
C ALA A 220 -1.36 22.85 8.19
N ILE A 221 -1.88 22.51 7.01
CA ILE A 221 -2.05 21.13 6.56
C ILE A 221 -0.69 20.42 6.51
N TYR A 222 0.33 21.04 5.91
CA TYR A 222 1.68 20.50 5.84
C TYR A 222 2.25 20.23 7.24
N ARG A 223 2.13 21.17 8.15
CA ARG A 223 2.59 21.03 9.54
C ARG A 223 1.94 19.85 10.27
N LEU A 224 0.62 19.71 10.16
CA LEU A 224 -0.12 18.63 10.84
C LEU A 224 0.15 17.26 10.21
N LYS A 225 0.28 17.17 8.88
CA LYS A 225 0.69 15.95 8.19
C LYS A 225 2.10 15.53 8.57
N PHE A 226 3.04 16.48 8.61
CA PHE A 226 4.41 16.20 9.05
C PHE A 226 4.42 15.67 10.49
N GLU A 227 3.71 16.31 11.40
CA GLU A 227 3.63 15.88 12.81
C GLU A 227 3.10 14.44 12.92
N GLU A 228 1.99 14.15 12.28
CA GLU A 228 1.39 12.82 12.34
C GLU A 228 2.36 11.74 11.81
N LEU A 229 2.96 11.99 10.67
CA LEU A 229 3.93 11.06 10.05
C LEU A 229 5.22 10.96 10.87
N PHE A 230 5.71 12.07 11.46
CA PHE A 230 6.90 12.07 12.32
C PHE A 230 6.74 11.18 13.54
N PHE A 231 5.62 11.31 14.26
CA PHE A 231 5.39 10.49 15.47
C PHE A 231 5.17 9.03 15.14
N ILE A 232 4.56 8.70 14.01
CA ILE A 232 4.45 7.31 13.53
C ILE A 232 5.85 6.74 13.25
N GLN A 233 6.68 7.47 12.49
CA GLN A 233 8.05 7.02 12.20
C GLN A 233 8.91 6.93 13.45
N LEU A 234 8.79 7.88 14.36
CA LEU A 234 9.49 7.85 15.64
C LEU A 234 9.14 6.61 16.46
N GLN A 235 7.83 6.27 16.54
CA GLN A 235 7.35 5.09 17.25
C GLN A 235 7.88 3.78 16.64
N LEU A 236 7.88 3.67 15.31
CA LEU A 236 8.42 2.52 14.59
C LEU A 236 9.94 2.36 14.82
N LEU A 237 10.67 3.47 14.74
CA LEU A 237 12.12 3.45 14.98
C LEU A 237 12.47 3.13 16.44
N ILE A 238 11.75 3.67 17.42
CA ILE A 238 11.93 3.32 18.84
C ILE A 238 11.65 1.84 19.07
N LYS A 239 10.57 1.29 18.48
CA LYS A 239 10.25 -0.14 18.58
C LYS A 239 11.40 -1.00 18.02
N ASN A 240 11.94 -0.63 16.87
CA ASN A 240 13.10 -1.31 16.28
C ASN A 240 14.35 -1.22 17.18
N LEU A 241 14.66 -0.05 17.73
CA LEU A 241 15.77 0.11 18.66
C LEU A 241 15.60 -0.75 19.92
N VAL A 242 14.40 -0.77 20.51
CA VAL A 242 14.08 -1.62 21.67
C VAL A 242 14.19 -3.10 21.31
N HIS A 243 13.74 -3.51 20.14
CA HIS A 243 13.90 -4.88 19.65
C HIS A 243 15.39 -5.25 19.56
N LYS A 244 16.19 -4.42 18.89
CA LYS A 244 17.65 -4.62 18.74
C LYS A 244 18.40 -4.66 20.09
N SER A 245 17.94 -3.89 21.08
CA SER A 245 18.55 -3.87 22.42
C SER A 245 18.18 -5.09 23.27
N LYS A 246 16.96 -5.63 23.11
CA LYS A 246 16.43 -6.73 23.91
C LYS A 246 16.75 -8.11 23.33
N ILE A 247 16.74 -8.24 22.00
CA ILE A 247 16.96 -9.52 21.34
C ILE A 247 18.40 -9.59 20.85
N LYS A 248 19.20 -10.36 21.59
CA LYS A 248 20.58 -10.64 21.21
C LYS A 248 20.61 -11.60 20.03
N GLY A 249 21.54 -11.37 19.10
CA GLY A 249 21.86 -12.25 18.00
C GLY A 249 23.27 -12.82 18.14
N TYR A 250 23.61 -13.80 17.35
CA TYR A 250 24.97 -14.31 17.24
C TYR A 250 25.79 -13.39 16.33
N PRO A 251 26.87 -12.73 16.79
CA PRO A 251 27.65 -11.88 15.91
C PRO A 251 28.52 -12.72 14.95
N PHE A 252 28.32 -12.53 13.65
CA PHE A 252 29.16 -13.14 12.61
C PHE A 252 30.28 -12.17 12.26
N THR A 253 31.40 -12.31 12.97
CA THR A 253 32.55 -11.38 12.87
C THR A 253 33.51 -11.72 11.74
N THR A 254 33.49 -12.98 11.29
CA THR A 254 34.45 -13.51 10.32
C THR A 254 33.87 -13.59 8.92
N ILE A 255 34.60 -13.13 7.92
CA ILE A 255 34.35 -13.47 6.51
C ILE A 255 35.46 -14.47 6.14
N GLY A 256 35.05 -15.73 6.09
CA GLY A 256 36.00 -16.83 5.97
C GLY A 256 36.23 -17.26 4.51
N THR A 257 36.74 -18.49 4.39
CA THR A 257 37.18 -19.04 3.10
C THR A 257 36.06 -19.34 2.14
N ASN A 258 34.89 -19.81 2.65
CA ASN A 258 33.76 -20.15 1.77
C ASN A 258 33.19 -18.91 1.06
N PHE A 259 33.01 -17.81 1.79
CA PHE A 259 32.53 -16.56 1.18
C PHE A 259 33.56 -16.01 0.19
N ASN A 260 34.86 -15.96 0.59
CA ASN A 260 35.87 -15.35 -0.25
C ASN A 260 36.16 -16.16 -1.51
N SER A 261 36.23 -17.50 -1.41
CA SER A 261 36.43 -18.37 -2.57
C SER A 261 35.25 -18.30 -3.52
N PHE A 262 34.00 -18.36 -3.01
CA PHE A 262 32.84 -18.21 -3.85
C PHE A 262 32.82 -16.85 -4.56
N TYR A 263 33.05 -15.77 -3.82
CA TYR A 263 32.96 -14.41 -4.36
C TYR A 263 34.05 -14.14 -5.42
N LYS A 264 35.25 -14.65 -5.24
CA LYS A 264 36.39 -14.36 -6.14
C LYS A 264 36.50 -15.33 -7.31
N GLU A 265 36.18 -16.61 -7.11
CA GLU A 265 36.55 -17.69 -8.03
C GLU A 265 35.34 -18.40 -8.64
N HIS A 266 34.20 -18.42 -7.97
CA HIS A 266 33.05 -19.26 -8.35
C HIS A 266 31.76 -18.49 -8.66
N LEU A 267 31.77 -17.16 -8.52
CA LEU A 267 30.63 -16.35 -8.87
C LEU A 267 30.51 -16.27 -10.41
N PRO A 268 29.38 -16.73 -11.00
CA PRO A 268 29.28 -16.86 -12.45
C PRO A 268 29.09 -15.53 -13.20
N PHE A 269 28.96 -14.41 -12.46
CA PHE A 269 28.78 -13.06 -13.01
C PHE A 269 29.17 -12.00 -11.97
N ASP A 270 29.43 -10.78 -12.43
CA ASP A 270 29.70 -9.65 -11.57
C ASP A 270 28.43 -9.17 -10.84
N LEU A 271 28.58 -8.88 -9.55
CA LEU A 271 27.50 -8.28 -8.77
C LEU A 271 27.25 -6.83 -9.17
N THR A 272 25.99 -6.44 -9.23
CA THR A 272 25.58 -5.05 -9.42
C THR A 272 25.97 -4.18 -8.22
N GLY A 273 26.01 -2.86 -8.41
CA GLY A 273 26.25 -1.90 -7.33
C GLY A 273 25.24 -2.05 -6.19
N ALA A 274 23.94 -2.26 -6.53
CA ALA A 274 22.88 -2.49 -5.57
C ALA A 274 23.07 -3.79 -4.76
N GLN A 275 23.47 -4.89 -5.40
CA GLN A 275 23.75 -6.15 -4.71
C GLN A 275 24.93 -6.02 -3.74
N LYS A 276 26.03 -5.37 -4.15
CA LYS A 276 27.19 -5.10 -3.29
C LYS A 276 26.82 -4.25 -2.07
N ARG A 277 26.01 -3.20 -2.28
CA ARG A 277 25.47 -2.36 -1.20
C ARG A 277 24.67 -3.16 -0.20
N VAL A 278 23.73 -3.97 -0.68
CA VAL A 278 22.84 -4.79 0.15
C VAL A 278 23.62 -5.85 0.94
N ILE A 279 24.59 -6.52 0.33
CA ILE A 279 25.45 -7.48 1.03
C ILE A 279 26.24 -6.79 2.15
N LYS A 280 26.73 -5.55 1.93
CA LYS A 280 27.40 -4.77 2.96
C LYS A 280 26.46 -4.40 4.12
N GLU A 281 25.21 -4.05 3.83
CA GLU A 281 24.17 -3.78 4.84
C GLU A 281 23.89 -5.03 5.69
N ILE A 282 23.67 -6.18 5.04
CA ILE A 282 23.43 -7.48 5.70
C ILE A 282 24.63 -7.86 6.57
N ARG A 283 25.85 -7.74 6.03
CA ARG A 283 27.09 -8.04 6.77
C ARG A 283 27.23 -7.19 8.03
N ASN A 284 26.92 -5.91 7.96
CA ASN A 284 26.98 -5.02 9.12
C ASN A 284 25.98 -5.46 10.20
N ASP A 285 24.77 -5.85 9.82
CA ASP A 285 23.78 -6.37 10.76
C ASP A 285 24.20 -7.71 11.37
N LEU A 286 24.67 -8.66 10.54
CA LEU A 286 25.14 -9.97 11.00
C LEU A 286 26.35 -9.85 11.95
N GLY A 287 27.21 -8.85 11.77
CA GLY A 287 28.36 -8.57 12.65
C GLY A 287 27.98 -7.90 13.97
N SER A 288 26.72 -7.47 14.14
CA SER A 288 26.26 -6.83 15.37
C SER A 288 25.85 -7.85 16.43
N ASN A 289 25.79 -7.43 17.71
CA ASN A 289 25.29 -8.26 18.81
C ASN A 289 23.73 -8.36 18.84
N ALA A 290 23.04 -7.73 17.90
CA ALA A 290 21.59 -7.74 17.80
C ALA A 290 21.14 -8.74 16.73
N GLN A 291 19.96 -9.32 16.92
CA GLN A 291 19.35 -10.14 15.88
C GLN A 291 19.05 -9.29 14.64
N MET A 292 19.57 -9.69 13.48
CA MET A 292 19.15 -9.11 12.21
C MET A 292 17.72 -9.55 11.88
N ASN A 293 16.85 -8.61 11.57
CA ASN A 293 15.52 -8.86 11.02
C ASN A 293 15.34 -7.92 9.81
N ARG A 294 15.61 -8.42 8.60
CA ARG A 294 15.75 -7.59 7.40
C ARG A 294 14.87 -8.08 6.25
N LEU A 295 14.21 -7.13 5.58
CA LEU A 295 13.46 -7.36 4.34
C LEU A 295 14.34 -6.99 3.14
N LEU A 296 14.59 -7.96 2.27
CA LEU A 296 15.26 -7.79 0.99
C LEU A 296 14.23 -7.72 -0.12
N GLN A 297 14.09 -6.55 -0.70
CA GLN A 297 13.22 -6.31 -1.84
C GLN A 297 14.02 -6.22 -3.14
N GLY A 298 13.44 -6.71 -4.20
CA GLY A 298 14.00 -6.56 -5.54
C GLY A 298 13.07 -7.19 -6.56
N ASP A 299 13.11 -6.70 -7.76
CA ASP A 299 12.30 -7.23 -8.85
C ASP A 299 12.59 -8.71 -9.15
N VAL A 300 11.71 -9.36 -9.92
CA VAL A 300 11.94 -10.73 -10.39
C VAL A 300 13.23 -10.79 -11.19
N GLY A 301 14.15 -11.66 -10.77
CA GLY A 301 15.45 -11.80 -11.41
C GLY A 301 16.50 -10.74 -11.06
N SER A 302 16.30 -9.93 -10.02
CA SER A 302 17.29 -8.98 -9.49
C SER A 302 18.47 -9.64 -8.76
N GLY A 303 18.48 -10.99 -8.63
CA GLY A 303 19.56 -11.74 -7.99
C GLY A 303 19.46 -11.85 -6.47
N LYS A 304 18.26 -11.77 -5.89
CA LYS A 304 18.03 -11.99 -4.44
C LYS A 304 18.63 -13.30 -3.92
N THR A 305 18.52 -14.37 -4.72
CA THR A 305 19.03 -15.70 -4.35
C THR A 305 20.56 -15.72 -4.16
N ILE A 306 21.32 -14.96 -4.95
CA ILE A 306 22.77 -14.83 -4.78
C ILE A 306 23.12 -14.08 -3.50
N VAL A 307 22.37 -13.00 -3.18
CA VAL A 307 22.54 -12.28 -1.92
C VAL A 307 22.22 -13.19 -0.73
N ALA A 308 21.18 -14.01 -0.85
CA ALA A 308 20.83 -15.03 0.15
C ALA A 308 21.97 -16.05 0.33
N LEU A 309 22.51 -16.59 -0.77
CA LEU A 309 23.64 -17.53 -0.72
C LEU A 309 24.86 -16.92 -0.03
N LEU A 310 25.28 -15.73 -0.44
CA LEU A 310 26.41 -15.03 0.17
C LEU A 310 26.20 -14.79 1.68
N SER A 311 24.97 -14.51 2.10
CA SER A 311 24.61 -14.38 3.52
C SER A 311 24.69 -15.72 4.25
N MET A 312 24.28 -16.84 3.62
CA MET A 312 24.43 -18.18 4.19
C MET A 312 25.90 -18.58 4.31
N LEU A 313 26.73 -18.23 3.34
CA LEU A 313 28.19 -18.50 3.41
C LEU A 313 28.82 -17.77 4.57
N ILE A 314 28.42 -16.53 4.87
CA ILE A 314 28.89 -15.82 6.07
C ILE A 314 28.51 -16.59 7.34
N ALA A 315 27.27 -17.10 7.43
CA ALA A 315 26.84 -17.88 8.59
C ALA A 315 27.67 -19.17 8.76
N ILE A 316 27.94 -19.89 7.66
CA ILE A 316 28.72 -21.13 7.66
C ILE A 316 30.18 -20.85 8.06
N ASP A 317 30.77 -19.77 7.56
CA ASP A 317 32.14 -19.36 7.93
C ASP A 317 32.28 -19.01 9.41
N ASN A 318 31.19 -18.71 10.11
CA ASN A 318 31.15 -18.48 11.55
C ASN A 318 30.67 -19.72 12.35
N GLY A 319 30.60 -20.90 11.72
CA GLY A 319 30.26 -22.18 12.37
C GLY A 319 28.77 -22.40 12.64
N PHE A 320 27.92 -21.67 11.92
CA PHE A 320 26.46 -21.80 12.04
C PHE A 320 25.85 -22.50 10.83
N GLN A 321 24.69 -23.08 11.05
CA GLN A 321 23.84 -23.63 10.01
C GLN A 321 22.89 -22.55 9.49
N ALA A 322 22.43 -22.70 8.23
CA ALA A 322 21.45 -21.84 7.62
C ALA A 322 20.24 -22.62 7.09
N CYS A 323 19.09 -22.00 7.03
CA CYS A 323 17.93 -22.55 6.34
C CYS A 323 17.30 -21.55 5.36
N LEU A 324 16.69 -22.08 4.29
CA LEU A 324 15.91 -21.33 3.33
C LEU A 324 14.52 -21.93 3.21
N MET A 325 13.51 -21.16 3.55
CA MET A 325 12.11 -21.55 3.51
C MET A 325 11.44 -20.93 2.28
N ALA A 326 10.83 -21.76 1.45
CA ALA A 326 10.06 -21.36 0.29
C ALA A 326 8.58 -21.75 0.42
N PRO A 327 7.64 -21.02 -0.20
CA PRO A 327 6.20 -21.25 -0.02
C PRO A 327 5.67 -22.53 -0.66
N THR A 328 6.38 -23.07 -1.65
CA THR A 328 5.96 -24.28 -2.39
C THR A 328 7.09 -25.28 -2.57
N GLU A 329 6.75 -26.55 -2.78
CA GLU A 329 7.73 -27.60 -3.06
C GLU A 329 8.52 -27.33 -4.34
N ILE A 330 7.85 -26.87 -5.39
CA ILE A 330 8.50 -26.55 -6.68
C ILE A 330 9.59 -25.49 -6.50
N LEU A 331 9.30 -24.42 -5.73
CA LEU A 331 10.30 -23.40 -5.41
C LEU A 331 11.44 -23.95 -4.55
N SER A 332 11.13 -24.79 -3.58
CA SER A 332 12.15 -25.43 -2.74
C SER A 332 13.09 -26.30 -3.56
N VAL A 333 12.56 -27.10 -4.49
CA VAL A 333 13.35 -27.93 -5.43
C VAL A 333 14.21 -27.04 -6.32
N GLN A 334 13.65 -25.94 -6.84
CA GLN A 334 14.41 -25.01 -7.69
C GLN A 334 15.56 -24.34 -6.93
N HIS A 335 15.30 -23.86 -5.70
CA HIS A 335 16.36 -23.31 -4.86
C HIS A 335 17.43 -24.36 -4.53
N TYR A 336 16.99 -25.59 -4.20
CA TYR A 336 17.91 -26.68 -3.90
C TYR A 336 18.80 -26.99 -5.10
N SER A 337 18.25 -27.18 -6.29
CA SER A 337 19.00 -27.48 -7.50
C SER A 337 20.02 -26.35 -7.83
N GLY A 338 19.55 -25.10 -7.84
CA GLY A 338 20.40 -23.96 -8.17
C GLY A 338 21.51 -23.71 -7.12
N LEU A 339 21.18 -23.78 -5.85
CA LEU A 339 22.16 -23.55 -4.78
C LEU A 339 23.16 -24.73 -4.65
N SER A 340 22.69 -25.96 -4.84
CA SER A 340 23.57 -27.14 -4.84
C SER A 340 24.62 -27.06 -5.95
N GLU A 341 24.23 -26.62 -7.15
CA GLU A 341 25.17 -26.42 -8.26
C GLU A 341 26.24 -25.37 -7.92
N LEU A 342 25.81 -24.23 -7.40
CA LEU A 342 26.70 -23.14 -7.03
C LEU A 342 27.66 -23.50 -5.86
N CYS A 343 27.22 -24.38 -4.96
CA CYS A 343 28.00 -24.78 -3.77
C CYS A 343 28.88 -26.01 -4.00
N LYS A 344 28.78 -26.71 -5.12
CA LYS A 344 29.65 -27.89 -5.43
C LYS A 344 31.14 -27.63 -5.19
N PRO A 345 31.71 -26.50 -5.68
CA PRO A 345 33.14 -26.23 -5.48
C PRO A 345 33.54 -26.03 -4.02
N LEU A 346 32.61 -25.60 -3.17
CA LEU A 346 32.86 -25.24 -1.76
C LEU A 346 32.74 -26.42 -0.80
N LYS A 347 32.33 -27.59 -1.27
CA LYS A 347 32.08 -28.79 -0.43
C LYS A 347 31.09 -28.55 0.71
N ILE A 348 30.10 -27.66 0.50
CA ILE A 348 29.03 -27.34 1.45
C ILE A 348 27.91 -28.34 1.29
N SER A 349 27.43 -28.93 2.39
CA SER A 349 26.34 -29.90 2.39
C SER A 349 25.00 -29.17 2.38
N ILE A 350 24.15 -29.49 1.39
CA ILE A 350 22.82 -28.94 1.21
C ILE A 350 21.82 -30.09 1.08
N SER A 351 20.70 -30.00 1.77
CA SER A 351 19.59 -30.94 1.62
C SER A 351 18.23 -30.23 1.49
N ILE A 352 17.23 -30.98 0.99
CA ILE A 352 15.86 -30.50 0.84
C ILE A 352 14.89 -31.29 1.70
N LEU A 353 14.00 -30.60 2.42
CA LEU A 353 12.94 -31.19 3.23
C LEU A 353 11.59 -30.58 2.85
N THR A 354 10.71 -31.40 2.26
CA THR A 354 9.35 -31.03 1.84
C THR A 354 8.31 -32.00 2.43
N GLY A 355 7.03 -31.76 2.18
CA GLY A 355 5.97 -32.67 2.57
C GLY A 355 6.11 -34.07 1.94
N SER A 356 6.60 -34.13 0.69
CA SER A 356 6.77 -35.36 -0.09
C SER A 356 8.07 -36.13 0.19
N THR A 357 8.98 -35.61 1.03
CA THR A 357 10.25 -36.27 1.37
C THR A 357 10.01 -37.63 2.06
N LYS A 358 10.57 -38.71 1.52
CA LYS A 358 10.45 -40.06 2.05
C LYS A 358 10.98 -40.16 3.49
N THR A 359 10.34 -40.99 4.31
CA THR A 359 10.66 -41.14 5.77
C THR A 359 12.12 -41.53 6.04
N SER A 360 12.71 -42.39 5.21
CA SER A 360 14.13 -42.78 5.35
C SER A 360 15.06 -41.60 5.16
N ILE A 361 14.86 -40.84 4.08
CA ILE A 361 15.66 -39.64 3.75
C ILE A 361 15.45 -38.55 4.83
N ARG A 362 14.21 -38.39 5.29
CA ARG A 362 13.88 -37.45 6.36
C ARG A 362 14.65 -37.74 7.65
N ARG A 363 14.82 -39.00 7.99
CA ARG A 363 15.61 -39.43 9.16
C ARG A 363 17.08 -39.06 8.99
N GLU A 364 17.70 -39.36 7.86
CA GLU A 364 19.10 -39.01 7.55
C GLU A 364 19.33 -37.49 7.62
N ILE A 365 18.38 -36.69 7.07
CA ILE A 365 18.44 -35.23 7.15
C ILE A 365 18.41 -34.77 8.61
N HIS A 366 17.49 -35.33 9.44
CA HIS A 366 17.39 -34.96 10.86
C HIS A 366 18.69 -35.26 11.62
N GLU A 367 19.25 -36.47 11.43
CA GLU A 367 20.50 -36.89 12.06
C GLU A 367 21.67 -36.00 11.64
N SER A 368 21.80 -35.68 10.33
CA SER A 368 22.85 -34.81 9.79
C SER A 368 22.70 -33.35 10.24
N LEU A 369 21.48 -32.93 10.52
CA LEU A 369 21.18 -31.58 11.01
C LEU A 369 21.53 -31.44 12.50
N GLU A 370 21.17 -32.43 13.32
CA GLU A 370 21.45 -32.44 14.76
C GLU A 370 22.95 -32.61 15.07
N ASN A 371 23.69 -33.37 14.27
CA ASN A 371 25.13 -33.55 14.46
C ASN A 371 25.95 -32.40 13.84
N GLY A 372 25.32 -31.53 13.00
CA GLY A 372 25.92 -30.36 12.37
C GLY A 372 26.72 -30.65 11.08
N GLN A 373 26.58 -31.83 10.48
CA GLN A 373 27.15 -32.18 9.19
C GLN A 373 26.43 -31.49 8.03
N LEU A 374 25.12 -31.23 8.19
CA LEU A 374 24.34 -30.51 7.20
C LEU A 374 24.46 -28.99 7.42
N ASN A 375 24.98 -28.27 6.44
CA ASN A 375 25.20 -26.82 6.52
C ASN A 375 23.95 -26.00 6.15
N ILE A 376 23.25 -26.39 5.08
CA ILE A 376 22.07 -25.66 4.57
C ILE A 376 20.90 -26.62 4.42
N LEU A 377 19.77 -26.26 5.02
CA LEU A 377 18.51 -26.97 4.81
C LEU A 377 17.51 -26.09 4.05
N ILE A 378 17.06 -26.57 2.91
CA ILE A 378 16.04 -25.88 2.09
C ILE A 378 14.72 -26.63 2.21
N GLY A 379 13.60 -25.94 2.24
CA GLY A 379 12.30 -26.63 2.28
C GLY A 379 11.11 -25.71 2.39
N THR A 380 9.96 -26.31 2.65
CA THR A 380 8.68 -25.61 2.86
C THR A 380 8.41 -25.41 4.37
N HIS A 381 7.15 -25.23 4.73
CA HIS A 381 6.72 -25.21 6.13
C HIS A 381 7.13 -26.45 6.95
N ALA A 382 7.55 -27.55 6.31
CA ALA A 382 8.14 -28.72 6.97
C ALA A 382 9.35 -28.36 7.87
N LEU A 383 10.08 -27.31 7.53
CA LEU A 383 11.19 -26.76 8.36
C LEU A 383 10.73 -26.29 9.75
N LEU A 384 9.47 -25.97 9.91
CA LEU A 384 8.88 -25.45 11.16
C LEU A 384 8.45 -26.57 12.11
N GLU A 385 8.46 -27.85 11.69
CA GLU A 385 8.10 -28.99 12.51
C GLU A 385 9.03 -29.10 13.72
N ASP A 386 8.51 -29.45 14.89
CA ASP A 386 9.28 -29.56 16.14
C ASP A 386 10.37 -30.64 16.07
N LYS A 387 10.17 -31.63 15.21
CA LYS A 387 11.15 -32.72 14.96
C LYS A 387 12.40 -32.24 14.22
N VAL A 388 12.33 -31.11 13.52
CA VAL A 388 13.47 -30.52 12.80
C VAL A 388 14.30 -29.73 13.80
N LYS A 389 15.39 -30.30 14.26
CA LYS A 389 16.31 -29.71 15.23
C LYS A 389 17.65 -29.42 14.58
N PHE A 390 18.07 -28.17 14.68
CA PHE A 390 19.39 -27.75 14.24
C PHE A 390 20.38 -27.84 15.41
N LYS A 391 21.63 -28.20 15.12
CA LYS A 391 22.70 -28.10 16.12
C LYS A 391 22.98 -26.65 16.48
N ASN A 392 23.03 -25.76 15.48
CA ASN A 392 23.36 -24.36 15.68
C ASN A 392 22.84 -23.49 14.52
N LEU A 393 21.51 -23.26 14.47
CA LEU A 393 20.92 -22.41 13.43
C LEU A 393 21.28 -20.94 13.68
N GLY A 394 21.99 -20.30 12.74
CA GLY A 394 22.39 -18.90 12.85
C GLY A 394 21.63 -17.96 11.89
N LEU A 395 21.21 -18.46 10.72
CA LEU A 395 20.50 -17.64 9.72
C LEU A 395 19.31 -18.40 9.15
N ALA A 396 18.15 -17.77 9.15
CA ALA A 396 16.96 -18.25 8.48
C ALA A 396 16.54 -17.28 7.38
N ILE A 397 16.37 -17.79 6.16
CA ILE A 397 15.92 -17.03 4.99
C ILE A 397 14.51 -17.46 4.65
N ILE A 398 13.63 -16.49 4.42
CA ILE A 398 12.21 -16.73 4.09
C ILE A 398 11.94 -16.08 2.73
N ASP A 399 11.60 -16.87 1.74
CA ASP A 399 11.23 -16.39 0.42
C ASP A 399 9.71 -16.18 0.31
N GLU A 400 9.28 -15.10 -0.35
CA GLU A 400 7.89 -14.69 -0.54
C GLU A 400 7.06 -14.58 0.76
N GLN A 401 7.48 -13.66 1.63
CA GLN A 401 6.93 -13.44 2.98
C GLN A 401 5.39 -13.39 3.05
N HIS A 402 4.74 -12.79 2.06
CA HIS A 402 3.28 -12.59 2.06
C HIS A 402 2.47 -13.90 2.15
N ARG A 403 3.10 -15.05 1.96
CA ARG A 403 2.50 -16.38 2.07
C ARG A 403 2.72 -17.04 3.44
N PHE A 404 3.46 -16.39 4.35
CA PHE A 404 3.75 -16.90 5.69
C PHE A 404 3.21 -15.98 6.78
N GLY A 405 2.41 -16.51 7.71
CA GLY A 405 1.88 -15.78 8.85
C GLY A 405 2.95 -15.44 9.91
N VAL A 406 2.69 -14.42 10.74
CA VAL A 406 3.57 -14.00 11.85
C VAL A 406 3.86 -15.16 12.81
N ALA A 407 2.84 -15.98 13.13
CA ALA A 407 2.96 -17.15 14.00
C ALA A 407 3.91 -18.23 13.46
N GLN A 408 4.03 -18.37 12.15
CA GLN A 408 4.96 -19.33 11.53
C GLN A 408 6.41 -18.84 11.65
N ARG A 409 6.66 -17.55 11.52
CA ARG A 409 8.00 -16.95 11.69
C ARG A 409 8.49 -17.08 13.15
N SER A 410 7.60 -16.91 14.12
CA SER A 410 7.96 -17.02 15.54
C SER A 410 8.47 -18.42 15.92
N LYS A 411 8.05 -19.48 15.24
CA LYS A 411 8.57 -20.85 15.46
C LYS A 411 10.05 -20.99 15.11
N LEU A 412 10.57 -20.23 14.15
CA LEU A 412 12.01 -20.22 13.83
C LEU A 412 12.85 -19.60 14.95
N TRP A 413 12.29 -18.67 15.73
CA TRP A 413 13.02 -18.02 16.83
C TRP A 413 13.39 -19.00 17.96
N HIS A 414 12.62 -20.07 18.11
CA HIS A 414 12.82 -21.07 19.15
C HIS A 414 13.71 -22.25 18.72
N LYS A 415 14.26 -22.23 17.48
CA LYS A 415 15.10 -23.29 16.95
C LYS A 415 16.55 -23.25 17.44
N ASN A 416 16.94 -22.21 18.20
CA ASN A 416 18.28 -22.11 18.82
C ASN A 416 18.19 -21.37 20.17
N LYS A 417 19.26 -21.36 20.96
CA LYS A 417 19.37 -20.65 22.27
C LYS A 417 19.14 -19.15 22.13
N TYR A 418 19.77 -18.53 21.15
CA TYR A 418 19.42 -17.17 20.69
C TYR A 418 18.69 -17.28 19.36
N PRO A 419 17.72 -16.37 19.09
CA PRO A 419 17.03 -16.38 17.82
C PRO A 419 18.02 -16.25 16.65
N PRO A 420 17.85 -17.03 15.57
CA PRO A 420 18.66 -16.85 14.37
C PRO A 420 18.41 -15.48 13.74
N HIS A 421 19.35 -15.00 12.98
CA HIS A 421 19.13 -13.86 12.08
C HIS A 421 18.09 -14.21 11.04
N ILE A 422 17.22 -13.26 10.71
CA ILE A 422 16.14 -13.45 9.75
C ILE A 422 16.35 -12.54 8.53
N LEU A 423 16.41 -13.14 7.35
CA LEU A 423 16.39 -12.43 6.08
C LEU A 423 15.11 -12.82 5.33
N VAL A 424 14.23 -11.88 5.16
CA VAL A 424 12.99 -12.07 4.41
C VAL A 424 13.18 -11.54 3.00
N MET A 425 12.79 -12.31 1.99
CA MET A 425 12.86 -11.89 0.59
C MET A 425 11.47 -11.74 -0.01
N THR A 426 11.30 -10.80 -0.92
CA THR A 426 10.09 -10.68 -1.72
C THR A 426 10.43 -10.26 -3.15
N ALA A 427 9.77 -10.90 -4.12
CA ALA A 427 9.83 -10.51 -5.53
C ALA A 427 8.72 -9.53 -5.92
N THR A 428 7.74 -9.30 -5.04
CA THR A 428 6.80 -8.20 -5.22
C THR A 428 7.45 -6.91 -4.75
N PRO A 429 7.72 -5.96 -5.64
CA PRO A 429 8.13 -4.64 -5.21
C PRO A 429 7.02 -4.02 -4.36
N ILE A 430 7.30 -3.75 -3.11
CA ILE A 430 6.43 -2.99 -2.24
C ILE A 430 6.91 -1.54 -2.33
N PRO A 431 6.02 -0.56 -2.58
CA PRO A 431 6.44 0.83 -2.58
C PRO A 431 7.29 1.14 -1.35
N ARG A 432 8.46 1.74 -1.55
CA ARG A 432 9.42 2.00 -0.45
C ARG A 432 8.77 2.69 0.75
N THR A 433 7.86 3.59 0.47
CA THR A 433 7.12 4.35 1.47
C THR A 433 6.16 3.49 2.28
N LEU A 434 5.44 2.60 1.62
CA LEU A 434 4.56 1.65 2.30
C LEU A 434 5.38 0.66 3.14
N ALA A 435 6.47 0.15 2.59
CA ALA A 435 7.38 -0.74 3.31
C ALA A 435 7.93 -0.10 4.60
N MET A 436 8.34 1.17 4.53
CA MET A 436 8.81 1.94 5.69
C MET A 436 7.75 2.19 6.76
N SER A 437 6.48 2.16 6.39
CA SER A 437 5.36 2.45 7.30
C SER A 437 4.73 1.20 7.89
N VAL A 438 4.77 0.09 7.15
CA VAL A 438 4.08 -1.17 7.51
C VAL A 438 5.01 -2.16 8.18
N TYR A 439 6.24 -2.28 7.66
CA TYR A 439 7.25 -3.21 8.17
C TYR A 439 8.27 -2.49 9.04
N GLY A 440 7.80 -1.65 9.96
CA GLY A 440 8.65 -0.83 10.82
C GLY A 440 9.56 -1.61 11.78
N ASP A 441 9.29 -2.90 11.97
CA ASP A 441 10.11 -3.85 12.72
C ASP A 441 11.23 -4.49 11.88
N LEU A 442 11.19 -4.31 10.55
CA LEU A 442 12.21 -4.81 9.63
C LEU A 442 13.12 -3.68 9.13
N ASP A 443 14.41 -3.95 9.08
CA ASP A 443 15.31 -3.14 8.26
C ASP A 443 15.11 -3.49 6.79
N ILE A 444 15.15 -2.49 5.90
CA ILE A 444 14.81 -2.69 4.48
C ILE A 444 16.04 -2.49 3.62
N SER A 445 16.33 -3.47 2.77
CA SER A 445 17.30 -3.40 1.68
C SER A 445 16.60 -3.55 0.34
N VAL A 446 17.03 -2.77 -0.64
CA VAL A 446 16.41 -2.76 -1.97
C VAL A 446 17.48 -3.01 -3.04
N ILE A 447 17.25 -4.01 -3.89
CA ILE A 447 18.01 -4.22 -5.13
C ILE A 447 17.23 -3.53 -6.24
N ASP A 448 17.65 -2.34 -6.60
CA ASP A 448 17.06 -1.45 -7.58
C ASP A 448 17.82 -1.46 -8.94
N GLU A 449 18.67 -2.44 -9.13
CA GLU A 449 19.39 -2.68 -10.38
C GLU A 449 19.15 -4.11 -10.86
N LEU A 450 19.02 -4.29 -12.16
CA LEU A 450 18.97 -5.62 -12.79
C LEU A 450 20.38 -6.08 -13.16
N PRO A 451 20.66 -7.40 -13.14
CA PRO A 451 21.95 -7.95 -13.57
C PRO A 451 22.26 -7.56 -15.02
N PRO A 452 23.55 -7.34 -15.35
CA PRO A 452 23.96 -7.00 -16.70
C PRO A 452 23.63 -8.12 -17.69
N GLY A 453 23.32 -7.76 -18.94
CA GLY A 453 22.97 -8.70 -20.02
C GLY A 453 21.50 -9.11 -20.09
N ARG A 454 20.66 -8.72 -19.15
CA ARG A 454 19.20 -8.92 -19.22
C ARG A 454 18.57 -7.94 -20.21
N LYS A 455 17.81 -8.46 -21.18
CA LYS A 455 17.05 -7.64 -22.12
C LYS A 455 15.69 -7.25 -21.53
N ASP A 456 15.27 -6.02 -21.77
CA ASP A 456 13.94 -5.58 -21.40
C ASP A 456 12.84 -6.40 -22.10
N ILE A 457 11.78 -6.73 -21.36
CA ILE A 457 10.64 -7.46 -21.88
C ILE A 457 9.75 -6.48 -22.66
N LYS A 458 9.63 -6.69 -23.98
CA LYS A 458 8.75 -5.88 -24.81
C LYS A 458 7.29 -6.15 -24.45
N THR A 459 6.67 -5.22 -23.74
CA THR A 459 5.27 -5.32 -23.32
C THR A 459 4.37 -4.57 -24.29
N VAL A 460 3.34 -5.22 -24.81
CA VAL A 460 2.39 -4.62 -25.75
C VAL A 460 0.95 -4.93 -25.35
N HIS A 461 0.06 -3.96 -25.54
CA HIS A 461 -1.37 -4.14 -25.39
C HIS A 461 -2.03 -4.41 -26.75
N ARG A 462 -2.94 -5.38 -26.80
CA ARG A 462 -3.73 -5.74 -27.99
C ARG A 462 -5.18 -6.00 -27.62
N TYR A 463 -6.09 -5.57 -28.49
CA TYR A 463 -7.50 -5.91 -28.36
C TYR A 463 -7.79 -7.28 -28.98
N ASP A 464 -8.87 -7.93 -28.57
CA ASP A 464 -9.32 -9.23 -29.10
C ASP A 464 -9.46 -9.28 -30.61
N SER A 465 -9.75 -8.17 -31.25
CA SER A 465 -9.78 -8.04 -32.72
C SER A 465 -8.43 -8.35 -33.38
N ASN A 466 -7.32 -8.30 -32.65
CA ASN A 466 -5.98 -8.64 -33.14
C ASN A 466 -5.55 -10.08 -32.83
N ARG A 467 -6.44 -10.94 -32.30
CA ARG A 467 -6.14 -12.31 -31.85
C ARG A 467 -5.41 -13.15 -32.92
N LEU A 468 -5.87 -13.09 -34.16
CA LEU A 468 -5.22 -13.83 -35.28
C LEU A 468 -3.76 -13.39 -35.49
N LYS A 469 -3.45 -12.11 -35.34
CA LYS A 469 -2.06 -11.62 -35.45
C LYS A 469 -1.21 -12.12 -34.28
N VAL A 470 -1.78 -12.21 -33.08
CA VAL A 470 -1.11 -12.77 -31.90
C VAL A 470 -0.85 -14.26 -32.09
N PHE A 471 -1.81 -15.03 -32.62
CA PHE A 471 -1.62 -16.45 -32.92
C PHE A 471 -0.52 -16.67 -33.96
N LYS A 472 -0.49 -15.85 -35.03
CA LYS A 472 0.60 -15.89 -35.99
C LYS A 472 1.95 -15.64 -35.33
N PHE A 473 2.05 -14.62 -34.47
CA PHE A 473 3.28 -14.33 -33.75
C PHE A 473 3.70 -15.48 -32.81
N ILE A 474 2.75 -16.15 -32.14
CA ILE A 474 3.04 -17.34 -31.32
C ILE A 474 3.60 -18.46 -32.21
N LYS A 475 3.01 -18.73 -33.38
CA LYS A 475 3.53 -19.73 -34.35
C LYS A 475 4.97 -19.41 -34.76
N ASP A 476 5.23 -18.16 -35.14
CA ASP A 476 6.57 -17.71 -35.52
C ASP A 476 7.59 -17.93 -34.39
N GLN A 477 7.20 -17.69 -33.12
CA GLN A 477 8.08 -17.89 -31.97
C GLN A 477 8.28 -19.38 -31.64
N THR A 478 7.24 -20.19 -31.73
CA THR A 478 7.34 -21.63 -31.48
C THR A 478 8.13 -22.35 -32.59
N ASP A 479 8.02 -21.90 -33.85
CA ASP A 479 8.81 -22.40 -34.96
C ASP A 479 10.32 -22.06 -34.83
N LEU A 480 10.64 -21.00 -34.04
CA LEU A 480 12.01 -20.69 -33.58
C LEU A 480 12.48 -21.54 -32.40
N GLY A 481 11.69 -22.50 -31.95
CA GLY A 481 11.98 -23.37 -30.81
C GLY A 481 11.72 -22.74 -29.43
N ARG A 482 11.02 -21.60 -29.35
CA ARG A 482 10.71 -20.89 -28.12
C ARG A 482 9.43 -21.41 -27.51
N GLN A 483 9.30 -21.25 -26.18
CA GLN A 483 8.12 -21.64 -25.44
C GLN A 483 7.27 -20.43 -25.05
N VAL A 484 5.95 -20.67 -24.92
CA VAL A 484 4.93 -19.64 -24.72
C VAL A 484 4.05 -19.97 -23.53
N TYR A 485 3.83 -18.98 -22.66
CA TYR A 485 2.79 -19.02 -21.65
C TYR A 485 1.54 -18.28 -22.13
N ILE A 486 0.36 -18.86 -21.93
CA ILE A 486 -0.94 -18.23 -22.15
C ILE A 486 -1.72 -18.32 -20.82
N VAL A 487 -2.00 -17.18 -20.20
CA VAL A 487 -2.58 -17.12 -18.86
C VAL A 487 -3.97 -16.52 -18.89
N TYR A 488 -4.92 -17.21 -18.29
CA TYR A 488 -6.30 -16.79 -18.10
C TYR A 488 -6.55 -16.29 -16.67
N PRO A 489 -7.40 -15.26 -16.45
CA PRO A 489 -7.73 -14.80 -15.12
C PRO A 489 -8.57 -15.81 -14.34
N LEU A 490 -8.47 -15.78 -13.00
CA LEU A 490 -9.42 -16.41 -12.10
C LEU A 490 -10.59 -15.45 -11.85
N ILE A 491 -11.83 -15.92 -11.96
CA ILE A 491 -13.04 -15.17 -11.61
C ILE A 491 -13.37 -15.49 -10.15
N GLN A 492 -13.15 -14.58 -9.24
CA GLN A 492 -13.29 -14.80 -7.78
C GLN A 492 -14.68 -15.28 -7.33
N GLU A 493 -15.71 -15.13 -8.18
CA GLU A 493 -17.10 -15.42 -7.83
C GLU A 493 -17.54 -16.87 -8.16
N SER A 494 -16.79 -17.63 -8.98
CA SER A 494 -17.15 -19.00 -9.33
C SER A 494 -16.00 -19.82 -9.90
N GLU A 495 -15.48 -20.74 -9.10
CA GLU A 495 -14.47 -21.72 -9.55
C GLU A 495 -14.94 -22.58 -10.77
N VAL A 496 -16.25 -22.66 -10.98
CA VAL A 496 -16.84 -23.40 -12.10
C VAL A 496 -16.71 -22.61 -13.40
N LEU A 497 -16.92 -21.29 -13.35
CA LEU A 497 -16.77 -20.39 -14.49
C LEU A 497 -15.29 -20.26 -14.91
N ASP A 498 -14.38 -20.16 -13.95
CA ASP A 498 -12.93 -20.13 -14.21
C ASP A 498 -12.43 -21.35 -14.99
N TYR A 499 -12.92 -22.53 -14.56
CA TYR A 499 -12.57 -23.77 -15.25
C TYR A 499 -13.14 -23.81 -16.68
N LYS A 500 -14.38 -23.33 -16.86
CA LYS A 500 -15.03 -23.27 -18.16
C LYS A 500 -14.30 -22.31 -19.12
N ASP A 501 -14.00 -21.08 -18.67
CA ASP A 501 -13.29 -20.07 -19.46
C ASP A 501 -11.90 -20.58 -19.88
N LEU A 502 -11.20 -21.27 -18.97
CA LEU A 502 -9.91 -21.89 -19.28
C LEU A 502 -10.06 -23.02 -20.33
N MET A 503 -11.07 -23.88 -20.19
CA MET A 503 -11.28 -25.01 -21.12
C MET A 503 -11.74 -24.53 -22.50
N ASP A 504 -12.61 -23.52 -22.57
CA ASP A 504 -13.02 -22.89 -23.83
C ASP A 504 -11.81 -22.22 -24.51
N GLY A 505 -10.96 -21.55 -23.73
CA GLY A 505 -9.71 -20.98 -24.20
C GLY A 505 -8.72 -22.05 -24.70
N HIS A 506 -8.56 -23.14 -23.94
CA HIS A 506 -7.71 -24.27 -24.33
C HIS A 506 -8.20 -24.92 -25.61
N GLU A 507 -9.51 -25.11 -25.77
CA GLU A 507 -10.09 -25.66 -27.02
C GLU A 507 -9.82 -24.75 -28.21
N SER A 508 -9.99 -23.43 -28.06
CA SER A 508 -9.66 -22.44 -29.08
C SER A 508 -8.19 -22.51 -29.51
N ILE A 509 -7.28 -22.61 -28.52
CA ILE A 509 -5.83 -22.72 -28.77
C ILE A 509 -5.51 -24.07 -29.44
N SER A 510 -6.11 -25.17 -29.02
CA SER A 510 -5.87 -26.50 -29.59
C SER A 510 -6.32 -26.59 -31.03
N ARG A 511 -7.38 -25.88 -31.44
CA ARG A 511 -7.80 -25.78 -32.84
C ARG A 511 -6.79 -25.01 -33.69
N GLU A 512 -6.22 -23.95 -33.17
CA GLU A 512 -5.27 -23.10 -33.89
C GLU A 512 -3.86 -23.69 -33.92
N PHE A 513 -3.50 -24.49 -32.90
CA PHE A 513 -2.20 -25.14 -32.73
C PHE A 513 -2.37 -26.69 -32.73
N PRO A 514 -2.65 -27.30 -33.88
CA PRO A 514 -2.98 -28.71 -33.95
C PRO A 514 -1.77 -29.61 -33.67
N GLN A 515 -2.04 -30.75 -33.01
CA GLN A 515 -1.08 -31.84 -32.87
C GLN A 515 -0.88 -32.56 -34.26
N PRO A 516 0.27 -33.17 -34.50
CA PRO A 516 1.41 -33.36 -33.58
C PRO A 516 2.42 -32.19 -33.59
N LYS A 517 2.23 -31.17 -34.46
CA LYS A 517 3.21 -30.08 -34.60
C LYS A 517 3.39 -29.28 -33.33
N TYR A 518 2.30 -29.00 -32.62
CA TYR A 518 2.34 -28.23 -31.38
C TYR A 518 1.84 -29.08 -30.20
N GLN A 519 2.62 -29.15 -29.15
CA GLN A 519 2.24 -29.82 -27.90
C GLN A 519 1.87 -28.78 -26.85
N ILE A 520 0.72 -28.96 -26.18
CA ILE A 520 0.17 -28.02 -25.25
C ILE A 520 0.08 -28.69 -23.88
N SER A 521 0.60 -28.02 -22.83
CA SER A 521 0.38 -28.34 -21.43
C SER A 521 -0.73 -27.47 -20.87
N ILE A 522 -1.53 -28.00 -19.97
CA ILE A 522 -2.54 -27.25 -19.22
C ILE A 522 -2.30 -27.34 -17.74
N VAL A 523 -2.36 -26.20 -17.00
CA VAL A 523 -2.17 -26.15 -15.55
C VAL A 523 -3.19 -25.23 -14.89
N HIS A 524 -3.97 -25.75 -13.96
CA HIS A 524 -4.99 -24.99 -13.25
C HIS A 524 -5.15 -25.40 -11.77
N GLY A 525 -5.88 -24.60 -10.99
CA GLY A 525 -6.04 -24.76 -9.55
C GLY A 525 -6.60 -26.11 -9.12
N LYS A 526 -7.53 -26.68 -9.88
CA LYS A 526 -8.25 -27.95 -9.57
C LYS A 526 -7.44 -29.23 -9.83
N MET A 527 -6.30 -29.14 -10.50
CA MET A 527 -5.47 -30.32 -10.75
C MET A 527 -4.85 -30.84 -9.44
N LYS A 528 -4.70 -32.17 -9.35
CA LYS A 528 -3.93 -32.78 -8.26
C LYS A 528 -2.46 -32.31 -8.33
N PRO A 529 -1.78 -32.22 -7.21
CA PRO A 529 -0.38 -31.77 -7.18
C PRO A 529 0.53 -32.57 -8.12
N ALA A 530 0.38 -33.90 -8.20
CA ALA A 530 1.16 -34.76 -9.08
C ALA A 530 0.92 -34.45 -10.57
N ASP A 531 -0.32 -34.18 -10.97
CA ASP A 531 -0.66 -33.87 -12.37
C ASP A 531 -0.11 -32.48 -12.75
N LYS A 532 -0.17 -31.50 -11.83
CA LYS A 532 0.48 -30.19 -12.03
C LYS A 532 1.97 -30.31 -12.23
N GLU A 533 2.62 -31.11 -11.38
CA GLU A 533 4.06 -31.33 -11.45
C GLU A 533 4.44 -32.05 -12.77
N PHE A 534 3.64 -33.01 -13.20
CA PHE A 534 3.85 -33.72 -14.46
C PHE A 534 3.79 -32.75 -15.65
N GLU A 535 2.73 -31.95 -15.78
CA GLU A 535 2.58 -30.98 -16.89
C GLU A 535 3.65 -29.88 -16.85
N MET A 536 3.99 -29.41 -15.65
CA MET A 536 5.09 -28.44 -15.48
C MET A 536 6.43 -29.02 -15.91
N ASN A 537 6.73 -30.28 -15.57
CA ASN A 537 7.98 -30.94 -15.94
C ASN A 537 8.08 -31.18 -17.46
N ARG A 538 6.98 -31.50 -18.15
CA ARG A 538 6.92 -31.60 -19.61
C ARG A 538 7.31 -30.27 -20.25
N PHE A 539 6.76 -29.16 -19.73
CA PHE A 539 7.07 -27.83 -20.22
C PHE A 539 8.52 -27.42 -19.94
N ILE A 540 9.04 -27.69 -18.72
CA ILE A 540 10.44 -27.41 -18.37
C ILE A 540 11.41 -28.17 -19.27
N LYS A 541 11.12 -29.42 -19.62
CA LYS A 541 11.95 -30.24 -20.52
C LYS A 541 11.81 -29.88 -21.98
N GLY A 542 10.89 -28.94 -22.34
CA GLY A 542 10.66 -28.56 -23.73
C GLY A 542 9.81 -29.55 -24.53
N GLU A 543 9.21 -30.56 -23.88
CA GLU A 543 8.31 -31.52 -24.50
C GLU A 543 7.02 -30.85 -25.00
N THR A 544 6.63 -29.76 -24.38
CA THR A 544 5.50 -28.92 -24.80
C THR A 544 5.95 -27.49 -25.07
N GLN A 545 5.45 -26.89 -26.15
CA GLN A 545 5.81 -25.54 -26.60
C GLN A 545 4.92 -24.48 -26.02
N ILE A 546 3.67 -24.80 -25.70
CA ILE A 546 2.66 -23.89 -25.21
C ILE A 546 2.16 -24.38 -23.87
N MET A 547 2.14 -23.52 -22.87
CA MET A 547 1.49 -23.77 -21.58
C MET A 547 0.29 -22.85 -21.42
N VAL A 548 -0.89 -23.45 -21.29
CA VAL A 548 -2.15 -22.76 -20.97
C VAL A 548 -2.42 -22.92 -19.50
N ALA A 549 -2.59 -21.79 -18.79
CA ALA A 549 -2.77 -21.86 -17.35
C ALA A 549 -3.65 -20.75 -16.78
N THR A 550 -4.13 -20.98 -15.57
CA THR A 550 -4.66 -19.90 -14.72
C THR A 550 -3.52 -19.23 -13.93
N THR A 551 -3.84 -18.27 -13.06
CA THR A 551 -2.89 -17.51 -12.22
C THR A 551 -1.96 -18.38 -11.34
N VAL A 552 -2.16 -19.70 -11.30
CA VAL A 552 -1.31 -20.66 -10.54
C VAL A 552 0.17 -20.58 -10.93
N ILE A 553 0.48 -20.07 -12.13
CA ILE A 553 1.88 -19.85 -12.61
C ILE A 553 2.57 -18.67 -11.89
N GLU A 554 1.88 -17.89 -11.08
CA GLU A 554 2.49 -16.79 -10.31
C GLU A 554 3.68 -17.26 -9.47
N VAL A 555 3.77 -18.58 -9.16
CA VAL A 555 4.75 -19.13 -8.23
C VAL A 555 5.87 -19.88 -8.93
N GLY A 556 6.99 -19.21 -9.13
CA GLY A 556 8.34 -19.76 -8.96
C GLY A 556 9.00 -20.56 -10.07
N VAL A 557 8.32 -20.98 -11.13
CA VAL A 557 8.98 -21.85 -12.12
C VAL A 557 9.88 -21.06 -13.08
N ASN A 558 11.13 -21.48 -13.20
CA ASN A 558 12.10 -20.90 -14.10
C ASN A 558 12.21 -21.76 -15.37
N VAL A 559 11.74 -21.22 -16.50
CA VAL A 559 11.90 -21.84 -17.81
C VAL A 559 12.64 -20.84 -18.72
N PRO A 560 13.97 -20.96 -18.87
CA PRO A 560 14.77 -19.98 -19.61
C PRO A 560 14.34 -19.83 -21.08
N ASN A 561 13.83 -20.91 -21.70
CA ASN A 561 13.37 -20.93 -23.08
C ASN A 561 11.97 -20.29 -23.28
N ALA A 562 11.21 -20.06 -22.20
CA ALA A 562 9.92 -19.38 -22.29
C ALA A 562 10.12 -17.87 -22.49
N SER A 563 9.96 -17.41 -23.73
CA SER A 563 10.21 -16.02 -24.12
C SER A 563 8.94 -15.22 -24.42
N VAL A 564 7.76 -15.85 -24.45
CA VAL A 564 6.50 -15.17 -24.73
C VAL A 564 5.50 -15.43 -23.62
N MET A 565 4.92 -14.35 -23.09
CA MET A 565 3.82 -14.35 -22.13
C MET A 565 2.60 -13.70 -22.79
N VAL A 566 1.51 -14.41 -22.92
CA VAL A 566 0.21 -13.86 -23.32
C VAL A 566 -0.72 -13.87 -22.11
N ILE A 567 -1.28 -12.73 -21.78
CA ILE A 567 -2.23 -12.60 -20.67
C ILE A 567 -3.59 -12.25 -21.23
N GLU A 568 -4.51 -13.18 -21.15
CA GLU A 568 -5.88 -13.04 -21.61
C GLU A 568 -6.72 -12.25 -20.62
N SER A 569 -7.63 -11.39 -21.10
CA SER A 569 -8.45 -10.51 -20.28
C SER A 569 -7.63 -9.74 -19.24
N ALA A 570 -6.53 -9.13 -19.68
CA ALA A 570 -5.54 -8.48 -18.82
C ALA A 570 -6.16 -7.35 -17.95
N GLU A 571 -7.29 -6.78 -18.38
CA GLU A 571 -8.05 -5.78 -17.61
C GLU A 571 -8.58 -6.32 -16.27
N ARG A 572 -8.68 -7.63 -16.09
CA ARG A 572 -9.15 -8.28 -14.85
C ARG A 572 -8.05 -8.49 -13.82
N PHE A 573 -6.79 -8.35 -14.21
CA PHE A 573 -5.65 -8.53 -13.32
C PHE A 573 -5.27 -7.24 -12.59
N GLY A 574 -4.75 -7.38 -11.38
CA GLY A 574 -4.06 -6.30 -10.69
C GLY A 574 -2.67 -6.03 -11.27
N LEU A 575 -2.17 -4.80 -11.10
CA LEU A 575 -0.83 -4.41 -11.59
C LEU A 575 0.28 -5.32 -11.08
N SER A 576 0.28 -5.63 -9.80
CA SER A 576 1.27 -6.52 -9.18
C SER A 576 1.23 -7.91 -9.79
N GLN A 577 0.05 -8.46 -10.12
CA GLN A 577 -0.09 -9.75 -10.78
C GLN A 577 0.43 -9.72 -12.22
N LEU A 578 0.05 -8.69 -12.99
CA LEU A 578 0.57 -8.50 -14.36
C LEU A 578 2.10 -8.42 -14.37
N HIS A 579 2.67 -7.69 -13.42
CA HIS A 579 4.13 -7.57 -13.28
C HIS A 579 4.80 -8.91 -12.93
N GLN A 580 4.23 -9.68 -12.00
CA GLN A 580 4.73 -11.00 -11.65
C GLN A 580 4.68 -11.97 -12.82
N LEU A 581 3.57 -11.98 -13.58
CA LEU A 581 3.41 -12.80 -14.78
C LEU A 581 4.41 -12.38 -15.86
N ARG A 582 4.57 -11.07 -16.12
CA ARG A 582 5.60 -10.56 -17.03
C ARG A 582 7.00 -11.05 -16.65
N GLY A 583 7.32 -11.06 -15.36
CA GLY A 583 8.61 -11.53 -14.85
C GLY A 583 8.87 -13.04 -15.00
N ARG A 584 7.90 -13.83 -15.46
CA ARG A 584 8.10 -15.27 -15.75
C ARG A 584 8.83 -15.52 -17.06
N VAL A 585 8.86 -14.55 -17.94
CA VAL A 585 9.70 -14.55 -19.17
C VAL A 585 10.88 -13.59 -18.99
N GLY A 586 11.80 -13.54 -19.95
CA GLY A 586 12.98 -12.68 -19.89
C GLY A 586 14.10 -13.21 -18.99
N ARG A 587 14.20 -14.53 -18.81
CA ARG A 587 15.25 -15.18 -18.03
C ARG A 587 16.35 -15.83 -18.90
N GLY A 588 16.12 -15.92 -20.21
CA GLY A 588 17.10 -16.35 -21.19
C GLY A 588 17.82 -15.17 -21.86
N ALA A 589 18.79 -15.49 -22.73
CA ALA A 589 19.54 -14.48 -23.50
C ALA A 589 18.71 -13.84 -24.64
N GLU A 590 17.59 -14.45 -25.00
CA GLU A 590 16.73 -14.04 -26.11
C GLU A 590 15.76 -12.93 -25.75
N GLN A 591 15.34 -12.16 -26.76
CA GLN A 591 14.31 -11.13 -26.58
C GLN A 591 12.99 -11.75 -26.14
N SER A 592 12.41 -11.26 -25.05
CA SER A 592 11.13 -11.73 -24.53
C SER A 592 10.01 -10.71 -24.71
N TYR A 593 8.78 -11.22 -24.77
CA TYR A 593 7.59 -10.46 -25.09
C TYR A 593 6.49 -10.74 -24.07
N CYS A 594 5.75 -9.70 -23.69
CA CYS A 594 4.54 -9.81 -22.88
C CYS A 594 3.39 -9.14 -23.64
N ILE A 595 2.36 -9.91 -23.97
CA ILE A 595 1.20 -9.46 -24.74
C ILE A 595 -0.01 -9.43 -23.81
N LEU A 596 -0.57 -8.23 -23.60
CA LEU A 596 -1.75 -8.02 -22.77
C LEU A 596 -2.98 -7.98 -23.71
N MET A 597 -3.81 -9.02 -23.65
CA MET A 597 -5.05 -9.11 -24.44
C MET A 597 -6.23 -8.57 -23.65
N THR A 598 -7.08 -7.77 -24.28
CA THR A 598 -8.26 -7.19 -23.62
C THR A 598 -9.46 -7.05 -24.54
N SER A 599 -10.64 -6.94 -23.94
CA SER A 599 -11.84 -6.48 -24.65
C SER A 599 -11.75 -4.99 -25.02
N HIS A 600 -12.65 -4.51 -25.89
CA HIS A 600 -12.70 -3.09 -26.28
C HIS A 600 -13.22 -2.16 -25.19
N LYS A 601 -14.00 -2.69 -24.24
CA LYS A 601 -14.58 -1.89 -23.13
C LYS A 601 -13.67 -1.93 -21.92
N LEU A 602 -12.95 -0.84 -21.69
CA LEU A 602 -12.05 -0.70 -20.55
C LEU A 602 -12.53 0.39 -19.62
N SER A 603 -12.47 0.14 -18.30
CA SER A 603 -12.62 1.17 -17.28
C SER A 603 -11.40 2.10 -17.27
N ALA A 604 -11.54 3.30 -16.69
CA ALA A 604 -10.42 4.25 -16.54
C ALA A 604 -9.23 3.61 -15.81
N ASP A 605 -9.48 2.89 -14.71
CA ASP A 605 -8.45 2.22 -13.93
C ASP A 605 -7.76 1.09 -14.71
N ALA A 606 -8.53 0.30 -15.50
CA ALA A 606 -7.96 -0.73 -16.35
C ALA A 606 -7.04 -0.12 -17.43
N LYS A 607 -7.45 1.00 -18.01
CA LYS A 607 -6.63 1.74 -18.99
C LYS A 607 -5.33 2.22 -18.36
N THR A 608 -5.39 2.85 -17.19
CA THR A 608 -4.20 3.29 -16.45
C THR A 608 -3.26 2.14 -16.13
N ARG A 609 -3.80 0.96 -15.71
CA ARG A 609 -2.98 -0.24 -15.46
C ARG A 609 -2.25 -0.73 -16.69
N LEU A 610 -2.94 -0.81 -17.83
CA LEU A 610 -2.34 -1.25 -19.09
C LEU A 610 -1.30 -0.26 -19.63
N GLU A 611 -1.58 1.04 -19.54
CA GLU A 611 -0.64 2.09 -19.92
C GLU A 611 0.63 2.04 -19.04
N THR A 612 0.48 1.83 -17.74
CA THR A 612 1.62 1.64 -16.83
C THR A 612 2.45 0.42 -17.22
N MET A 613 1.81 -0.74 -17.44
CA MET A 613 2.51 -1.97 -17.82
C MET A 613 3.27 -1.88 -19.14
N THR A 614 2.77 -1.10 -20.10
CA THR A 614 3.43 -0.89 -21.40
C THR A 614 4.46 0.24 -21.35
N GLY A 615 4.34 1.19 -20.42
CA GLY A 615 5.20 2.37 -20.33
C GLY A 615 6.48 2.15 -19.51
N THR A 616 6.46 1.23 -18.54
CA THR A 616 7.63 1.00 -17.68
C THR A 616 7.90 -0.48 -17.42
N SER A 617 9.18 -0.83 -17.28
CA SER A 617 9.64 -2.13 -16.80
C SER A 617 9.97 -2.14 -15.31
N ASP A 618 10.07 -0.98 -14.65
CA ASP A 618 10.42 -0.85 -13.24
C ASP A 618 9.26 -1.33 -12.34
N GLY A 619 9.50 -2.41 -11.61
CA GLY A 619 8.52 -2.98 -10.68
C GLY A 619 8.16 -2.06 -9.50
N PHE A 620 9.06 -1.17 -9.08
CA PHE A 620 8.77 -0.21 -8.00
C PHE A 620 7.83 0.90 -8.48
N GLU A 621 8.02 1.39 -9.71
CA GLU A 621 7.11 2.36 -10.32
C GLU A 621 5.70 1.76 -10.52
N ILE A 622 5.64 0.51 -11.01
CA ILE A 622 4.38 -0.24 -11.13
C ILE A 622 3.68 -0.39 -9.78
N ALA A 623 4.43 -0.72 -8.72
CA ALA A 623 3.88 -0.86 -7.38
C ALA A 623 3.37 0.48 -6.81
N GLU A 624 4.03 1.61 -7.12
CA GLU A 624 3.56 2.94 -6.72
C GLU A 624 2.23 3.31 -7.41
N VAL A 625 2.06 2.96 -8.69
CA VAL A 625 0.80 3.16 -9.41
C VAL A 625 -0.29 2.23 -8.86
N ASP A 626 0.02 0.95 -8.59
CA ASP A 626 -0.92 0.00 -7.99
C ASP A 626 -1.43 0.50 -6.62
N LEU A 627 -0.53 1.05 -5.80
CA LEU A 627 -0.87 1.67 -4.51
C LEU A 627 -1.79 2.89 -4.68
N LYS A 628 -1.57 3.72 -5.69
CA LYS A 628 -2.44 4.88 -5.98
C LYS A 628 -3.85 4.46 -6.42
N LEU A 629 -3.96 3.39 -7.21
CA LEU A 629 -5.24 2.91 -7.72
C LEU A 629 -6.07 2.19 -6.65
N ARG A 630 -5.46 1.34 -5.83
CA ARG A 630 -6.17 0.53 -4.81
C ARG A 630 -6.29 1.22 -3.46
N GLY A 631 -5.39 2.14 -3.14
CA GLY A 631 -5.23 2.69 -1.81
C GLY A 631 -4.47 1.74 -0.85
N PRO A 632 -4.02 2.26 0.30
CA PRO A 632 -3.20 1.50 1.25
C PRO A 632 -3.95 0.35 1.95
N GLY A 633 -5.29 0.44 2.07
CA GLY A 633 -6.11 -0.55 2.78
C GLY A 633 -6.19 -1.91 2.09
N ASP A 634 -6.38 -1.90 0.78
CA ASP A 634 -6.56 -3.12 -0.01
C ASP A 634 -5.25 -3.90 -0.24
N MET A 635 -4.10 -3.21 -0.27
CA MET A 635 -2.80 -3.86 -0.41
C MET A 635 -2.34 -4.60 0.85
N MET A 636 -2.84 -4.20 2.01
CA MET A 636 -2.42 -4.75 3.30
C MET A 636 -3.23 -5.98 3.73
N GLY A 637 -4.26 -6.34 2.98
CA GLY A 637 -5.20 -7.41 3.35
C GLY A 637 -5.92 -7.06 4.67
N THR A 638 -7.22 -7.01 4.66
CA THR A 638 -8.09 -6.54 5.76
C THR A 638 -7.91 -7.25 7.11
N GLN A 639 -7.01 -8.23 7.24
CA GLN A 639 -6.83 -9.03 8.45
C GLN A 639 -5.41 -9.06 9.05
N GLN A 640 -4.37 -8.53 8.41
CA GLN A 640 -2.99 -8.73 8.88
C GLN A 640 -2.26 -7.49 9.41
N SER A 641 -2.77 -6.30 9.18
CA SER A 641 -2.16 -5.08 9.72
C SER A 641 -3.24 -4.13 10.15
N GLY A 642 -3.23 -3.74 11.42
CA GLY A 642 -4.05 -2.63 11.89
C GLY A 642 -3.78 -1.43 10.99
N VAL A 643 -4.75 -1.09 10.14
CA VAL A 643 -4.71 0.07 9.26
C VAL A 643 -4.22 1.25 10.10
N LEU A 644 -3.16 1.92 9.67
CA LEU A 644 -2.72 3.16 10.27
C LEU A 644 -3.89 4.15 10.16
N ASN A 645 -4.63 4.33 11.26
CA ASN A 645 -5.71 5.31 11.33
C ASN A 645 -5.11 6.72 11.32
N LEU A 646 -4.69 7.16 10.13
CA LEU A 646 -4.24 8.51 9.87
C LEU A 646 -5.44 9.44 9.89
N ARG A 647 -5.27 10.63 10.48
CA ARG A 647 -6.34 11.63 10.62
C ARG A 647 -6.31 12.65 9.49
N ILE A 648 -5.11 13.01 9.03
CA ILE A 648 -4.92 14.06 8.02
C ILE A 648 -3.93 13.66 6.93
N ALA A 649 -2.91 12.88 7.26
CA ALA A 649 -1.91 12.42 6.30
C ALA A 649 -2.41 11.23 5.49
N ASP A 650 -1.93 11.13 4.25
CA ASP A 650 -2.15 10.00 3.36
C ASP A 650 -0.78 9.45 2.93
N ILE A 651 -0.47 8.21 3.31
CA ILE A 651 0.85 7.59 3.03
C ILE A 651 1.19 7.62 1.55
N VAL A 652 0.18 7.52 0.69
CA VAL A 652 0.36 7.48 -0.77
C VAL A 652 0.61 8.87 -1.34
N LYS A 653 -0.25 9.83 -0.97
CA LYS A 653 -0.19 11.20 -1.49
C LYS A 653 0.94 12.00 -0.85
N ASP A 654 1.23 11.74 0.43
CA ASP A 654 2.18 12.51 1.24
C ASP A 654 3.57 11.83 1.35
N THR A 655 3.92 11.01 0.36
CA THR A 655 5.20 10.28 0.28
C THR A 655 6.43 11.14 0.54
N HIS A 656 6.45 12.37 0.01
CA HIS A 656 7.55 13.31 0.22
C HIS A 656 7.65 13.72 1.69
N ILE A 657 6.53 14.06 2.31
CA ILE A 657 6.46 14.45 3.74
C ILE A 657 6.90 13.28 4.61
N LEU A 658 6.47 12.05 4.28
CA LEU A 658 6.86 10.84 5.00
C LEU A 658 8.37 10.59 5.00
N LYS A 659 9.04 10.77 3.85
CA LYS A 659 10.51 10.64 3.74
C LYS A 659 11.23 11.64 4.63
N ILE A 660 10.79 12.90 4.61
CA ILE A 660 11.34 13.96 5.48
C ILE A 660 11.10 13.62 6.95
N ALA A 661 9.88 13.28 7.32
CA ALA A 661 9.49 12.93 8.69
C ALA A 661 10.34 11.77 9.24
N ARG A 662 10.57 10.71 8.44
CA ARG A 662 11.44 9.58 8.81
C ARG A 662 12.89 10.00 8.99
N SER A 663 13.41 10.86 8.10
CA SER A 663 14.80 11.36 8.21
C SER A 663 15.01 12.09 9.52
N TYR A 664 14.11 13.02 9.87
CA TYR A 664 14.19 13.78 11.12
C TYR A 664 13.94 12.91 12.37
N ALA A 665 13.02 11.96 12.32
CA ALA A 665 12.83 11.00 13.40
C ALA A 665 14.09 10.16 13.65
N ARG A 666 14.74 9.68 12.59
CA ARG A 666 16.03 8.94 12.68
C ARG A 666 17.13 9.82 13.26
N GLN A 667 17.37 11.02 12.73
CA GLN A 667 18.38 11.94 13.23
C GLN A 667 18.16 12.31 14.70
N THR A 668 16.89 12.46 15.11
CA THR A 668 16.54 12.71 16.52
C THR A 668 16.98 11.56 17.41
N LEU A 669 16.71 10.32 17.02
CA LEU A 669 17.06 9.12 17.79
C LEU A 669 18.55 8.79 17.73
N GLU A 670 19.25 9.08 16.61
CA GLU A 670 20.71 8.93 16.52
C GLU A 670 21.46 9.86 17.50
N LYS A 671 20.95 11.10 17.66
CA LYS A 671 21.52 12.10 18.57
C LYS A 671 21.05 11.93 20.01
N ASP A 672 19.86 11.38 20.23
CA ASP A 672 19.21 11.23 21.54
C ASP A 672 18.28 10.01 21.58
N PRO A 673 18.83 8.78 21.68
CA PRO A 673 18.06 7.54 21.62
C PRO A 673 16.95 7.41 22.67
N SER A 674 17.13 8.05 23.83
CA SER A 674 16.19 8.00 24.96
C SER A 674 15.33 9.25 25.11
N LEU A 675 15.45 10.22 24.21
CA LEU A 675 14.75 11.51 24.21
C LEU A 675 14.90 12.26 25.55
N ILE A 676 16.13 12.29 26.11
CA ILE A 676 16.41 12.90 27.42
C ILE A 676 16.85 14.35 27.28
N LEU A 677 17.42 14.74 26.14
CA LEU A 677 17.92 16.09 25.94
C LEU A 677 16.77 17.13 26.07
N PRO A 678 17.00 18.26 26.76
CA PRO A 678 15.97 19.30 27.00
C PRO A 678 15.28 19.77 25.72
N LYS A 679 16.01 19.90 24.61
CA LYS A 679 15.47 20.30 23.30
C LYS A 679 14.42 19.32 22.75
N ASN A 680 14.44 18.05 23.18
CA ASN A 680 13.51 17.01 22.74
C ASN A 680 12.39 16.76 23.76
N SER A 681 12.25 17.57 24.81
CA SER A 681 11.23 17.41 25.84
C SER A 681 9.79 17.43 25.28
N ALA A 682 9.52 18.30 24.31
CA ALA A 682 8.24 18.37 23.61
C ALA A 682 7.91 17.05 22.89
N ILE A 683 8.88 16.49 22.17
CA ILE A 683 8.76 15.20 21.46
C ILE A 683 8.52 14.07 22.46
N LYS A 684 9.32 14.00 23.54
CA LYS A 684 9.19 12.99 24.60
C LYS A 684 7.81 12.99 25.25
N ASN A 685 7.32 14.16 25.63
CA ASN A 685 6.03 14.31 26.30
C ASN A 685 4.88 13.88 25.36
N THR A 686 4.94 14.31 24.10
CA THR A 686 3.93 13.96 23.10
C THR A 686 3.96 12.46 22.80
N TYR A 687 5.15 11.88 22.60
CA TYR A 687 5.30 10.44 22.41
C TYR A 687 4.75 9.63 23.59
N GLY A 688 5.03 10.05 24.83
CA GLY A 688 4.50 9.41 26.04
C GLY A 688 2.96 9.45 26.11
N GLN A 689 2.33 10.53 25.67
CA GLN A 689 0.87 10.62 25.57
C GLN A 689 0.32 9.68 24.49
N ILE A 690 0.91 9.68 23.28
CA ILE A 690 0.50 8.81 22.18
C ILE A 690 0.62 7.34 22.59
N ALA A 691 1.70 6.95 23.26
CA ALA A 691 1.94 5.58 23.72
C ALA A 691 0.91 5.11 24.77
N LYS A 692 0.41 6.02 25.63
CA LYS A 692 -0.61 5.69 26.65
C LYS A 692 -2.01 5.45 26.05
N TYR A 693 -2.40 6.23 25.04
CA TYR A 693 -3.77 6.23 24.50
C TYR A 693 -3.94 5.41 23.22
N ARG A 694 -2.88 5.06 22.54
CA ARG A 694 -2.88 4.26 21.32
C ARG A 694 -2.13 2.95 21.52
N ASN A 695 -2.76 1.96 22.13
CA ASN A 695 -2.34 0.55 22.02
C ASN A 695 -2.57 -0.03 20.61
N ILE A 696 -2.33 0.80 19.58
CA ILE A 696 -2.56 0.43 18.16
C ILE A 696 -1.59 -0.66 17.68
N TRP A 697 -0.47 -0.83 18.39
CA TRP A 697 0.64 -1.63 17.90
C TRP A 697 0.83 -2.99 18.57
N ASN A 698 -0.07 -3.39 19.46
CA ASN A 698 -0.07 -4.76 19.99
C ASN A 698 -0.53 -5.80 18.95
N TYR A 699 -0.97 -5.35 17.77
CA TYR A 699 -1.42 -6.23 16.68
C TYR A 699 -0.44 -6.32 15.50
N ILE A 700 0.69 -5.61 15.56
CA ILE A 700 1.76 -5.66 14.53
C ILE A 700 3.02 -6.30 15.14
N SER A 701 2.85 -7.40 15.82
CA SER A 701 3.99 -8.21 16.32
C SER A 701 4.04 -9.54 15.61
#